data_03ae7d41520230399ec67cd3ef4f849d
#
_entry.id   03ae7d41520230399ec67cd3ef4f849d
#
_cell.length_a   1.000
_cell.length_b   1.000
_cell.length_c   1.000
_cell.angle_alpha   90.00
_cell.angle_beta   90.00
_cell.angle_gamma   90.00
#
_symmetry.space_group_name_H-M   'P 1'
#
loop_
_entity.id
_entity.type
_entity.pdbx_description
1 polymer ?
#
loop_
_entity_poly.entity_id
_entity_poly.type
_entity_poly.pdbx_seq_one_letter_code
_entity_poly.pdbx_strand_id
1 'polypeptide(L)'
;MFKIALDLMPSDSHKIIIRADKTPAGKHTRRFNSPTIDEVAVIIVGENLQSRDIVLHRRNSDLKRVSETHRSYDALQYPLIFWQGEDGYHFNIKMVNEVTAPLLAVFVLAPESPPRISEEMTRSNDLVFCNLHTRSPVLKPTKKVSAMNFYSYRLMIRQGEVNHILMCQRLFHQFAVDMYVKIETERLTYIRLNQRQLRSEEYIHLRDAINADGNVNNVGRMTILPATYIGSPCHMHEYAQGAMSYVRHYGRPDLFVTFTCNPKWSEIKRELLHSQTPVDRHDITARVFKQRLKSLMNFLLKHCVYGRVRCWMYSVEWQKRGLPHAHILVWLVHKIRPDQIDSIISAEIPDETVDPKLHAVVTKHMIHGPCGLFNYNSPCMVDGKCSKRYPRDLLAETITGNDGHPLYRRRSVADNGRSVVVKVRGQNVDVANRWIMPYSPILSKVFETHINVEYCNSVKSIKYICKYVNKGSDMAVFAVTNANDEISQYQMGRYVSSNEAFWRIFSFAIHERHPTVVHLAVHLENGQRVYFNESNAADRAARPPSTTLTSFCQTDDFARTLLYADVPRNYTWNASSKSFQRRKQGTPVEGHPNVFSSDALGRIYTVHPNNDECYYLRLLLVNVRAPISFKQLRTVNGQLCATYREACQLLHLLENDSHWMIRSRIP
;
A
#
# COMPACT_ATOMS: atom_id res chain seq x y z
N MET A 1 9.11 27.44 8.15
CA MET A 1 8.33 27.24 6.90
C MET A 1 7.73 28.56 6.41
N PHE A 2 6.82 29.23 7.15
CA PHE A 2 6.28 30.54 6.77
C PHE A 2 7.35 31.64 6.58
N LYS A 3 8.40 31.67 7.40
CA LYS A 3 9.48 32.64 7.31
C LYS A 3 10.25 32.53 6.00
N ILE A 4 10.54 31.31 5.54
CA ILE A 4 11.22 31.06 4.24
C ILE A 4 10.33 31.46 3.07
N ALA A 5 9.03 31.18 3.15
CA ALA A 5 8.08 31.62 2.14
C ALA A 5 7.96 33.15 2.10
N LEU A 6 8.02 33.80 3.24
CA LEU A 6 8.07 35.28 3.34
C LEU A 6 9.37 35.86 2.74
N ASP A 7 10.52 35.23 3.01
CA ASP A 7 11.82 35.65 2.48
C ASP A 7 11.93 35.49 0.94
N LEU A 8 11.11 34.63 0.35
CA LEU A 8 11.05 34.41 -1.11
C LEU A 8 9.95 35.24 -1.80
N MET A 9 9.14 35.99 -1.05
CA MET A 9 8.10 36.84 -1.63
C MET A 9 8.69 38.17 -2.10
N PRO A 10 8.36 38.61 -3.33
CA PRO A 10 8.87 39.89 -3.86
C PRO A 10 8.31 41.13 -3.13
N SER A 11 7.21 40.99 -2.38
CA SER A 11 6.63 42.06 -1.56
C SER A 11 5.64 41.49 -0.54
N ASP A 12 5.32 42.26 0.52
CA ASP A 12 4.36 41.90 1.58
C ASP A 12 2.90 41.80 1.06
N SER A 13 2.62 42.21 -0.16
CA SER A 13 1.32 42.07 -0.80
C SER A 13 1.06 40.68 -1.38
N HIS A 14 2.07 39.82 -1.48
CA HIS A 14 1.92 38.46 -1.99
C HIS A 14 1.36 37.52 -0.92
N LYS A 15 0.40 36.72 -1.31
CA LYS A 15 -0.23 35.70 -0.44
C LYS A 15 0.10 34.30 -0.96
N ILE A 16 0.52 33.43 -0.05
CA ILE A 16 0.62 32.00 -0.36
C ILE A 16 -0.79 31.44 -0.38
N ILE A 17 -1.28 31.02 -1.54
CA ILE A 17 -2.58 30.38 -1.69
C ILE A 17 -2.36 28.89 -1.93
N ILE A 18 -2.66 28.07 -0.94
CA ILE A 18 -2.72 26.61 -1.08
C ILE A 18 -4.08 26.25 -1.69
N ARG A 19 -4.08 25.87 -2.96
CA ARG A 19 -5.31 25.44 -3.65
C ARG A 19 -5.37 23.92 -3.65
N ALA A 20 -6.13 23.39 -2.72
CA ALA A 20 -6.33 21.95 -2.57
C ALA A 20 -7.48 21.40 -3.43
N ASP A 21 -8.22 22.28 -4.10
CA ASP A 21 -9.39 21.98 -4.94
C ASP A 21 -9.06 21.78 -6.42
N LYS A 22 -7.86 22.20 -6.86
CA LYS A 22 -7.44 22.03 -8.25
C LYS A 22 -6.67 20.72 -8.46
N THR A 23 -7.11 19.97 -9.47
CA THR A 23 -6.40 18.76 -9.92
C THR A 23 -5.60 19.08 -11.18
N PRO A 24 -4.27 18.89 -11.19
CA PRO A 24 -3.46 19.05 -12.40
C PRO A 24 -3.91 18.11 -13.52
N ALA A 25 -3.74 18.54 -14.76
CA ALA A 25 -4.08 17.73 -15.93
C ALA A 25 -3.38 16.36 -15.90
N GLY A 26 -4.12 15.28 -16.18
CA GLY A 26 -3.61 13.92 -16.16
C GLY A 26 -3.47 13.29 -14.77
N LYS A 27 -3.81 13.99 -13.67
CA LYS A 27 -3.77 13.46 -12.30
C LYS A 27 -5.17 13.08 -11.81
N HIS A 28 -5.20 12.24 -10.79
CA HIS A 28 -6.43 11.72 -10.24
C HIS A 28 -7.14 12.74 -9.35
N THR A 29 -8.41 13.07 -9.64
CA THR A 29 -9.20 14.10 -8.95
C THR A 29 -9.32 13.94 -7.43
N ARG A 30 -9.29 12.70 -6.92
CA ARG A 30 -9.40 12.41 -5.48
C ARG A 30 -8.09 12.40 -4.73
N ARG A 31 -6.96 12.68 -5.39
CA ARG A 31 -5.65 12.77 -4.76
C ARG A 31 -5.39 14.16 -4.17
N PHE A 32 -6.03 15.18 -4.70
CA PHE A 32 -5.84 16.58 -4.33
C PHE A 32 -7.07 17.08 -3.56
N ASN A 33 -7.02 17.00 -2.23
CA ASN A 33 -8.10 17.40 -1.34
C ASN A 33 -7.57 18.20 -0.16
N SER A 34 -8.31 19.21 0.30
CA SER A 34 -7.99 19.89 1.55
C SER A 34 -8.12 18.93 2.73
N PRO A 35 -7.18 18.95 3.70
CA PRO A 35 -7.36 18.26 4.96
C PRO A 35 -8.53 18.85 5.72
N THR A 36 -9.23 18.01 6.47
CA THR A 36 -10.35 18.43 7.34
C THR A 36 -9.96 18.42 8.82
N ILE A 37 -8.68 18.14 9.10
CA ILE A 37 -8.11 18.12 10.46
C ILE A 37 -6.97 19.13 10.53
N ASP A 38 -6.81 19.75 11.70
CA ASP A 38 -5.80 20.77 11.93
C ASP A 38 -4.38 20.18 12.14
N GLU A 39 -4.29 18.87 12.28
CA GLU A 39 -3.06 18.14 12.63
C GLU A 39 -2.44 17.45 11.41
N VAL A 40 -2.09 18.21 10.40
CA VAL A 40 -1.40 17.71 9.21
C VAL A 40 -0.16 18.56 8.92
N ALA A 41 0.91 17.92 8.51
CA ALA A 41 2.06 18.59 7.92
C ALA A 41 1.94 18.57 6.40
N VAL A 42 2.18 19.71 5.78
CA VAL A 42 2.33 19.82 4.32
C VAL A 42 3.82 19.90 4.03
N ILE A 43 4.32 18.96 3.24
CA ILE A 43 5.73 18.94 2.83
C ILE A 43 5.86 19.84 1.62
N ILE A 44 6.60 20.97 1.77
CA ILE A 44 6.93 21.89 0.68
C ILE A 44 8.38 21.64 0.30
N VAL A 45 8.63 21.45 -0.99
CA VAL A 45 9.97 21.24 -1.55
C VAL A 45 10.31 22.40 -2.46
N GLY A 46 11.50 22.97 -2.29
CA GLY A 46 12.06 24.02 -3.13
C GLY A 46 13.59 23.93 -3.15
N GLU A 47 14.23 24.56 -4.12
CA GLU A 47 15.69 24.49 -4.31
C GLU A 47 16.49 24.98 -3.09
N ASN A 48 15.92 25.89 -2.30
CA ASN A 48 16.56 26.49 -1.11
C ASN A 48 16.11 25.85 0.22
N LEU A 49 15.22 24.84 0.21
CA LEU A 49 14.71 24.15 1.41
C LEU A 49 15.57 22.93 1.75
N GLN A 50 16.87 23.10 1.87
CA GLN A 50 17.82 21.98 1.97
C GLN A 50 17.92 21.35 3.35
N SER A 51 17.55 22.04 4.43
CA SER A 51 17.64 21.44 5.77
C SER A 51 16.57 22.00 6.72
N ARG A 52 16.10 21.12 7.60
CA ARG A 52 15.23 21.46 8.73
C ARG A 52 16.06 21.84 9.96
N ASP A 53 17.28 22.38 9.74
CA ASP A 53 18.22 22.71 10.80
C ASP A 53 17.69 23.81 11.72
N ILE A 54 17.95 23.65 13.00
CA ILE A 54 17.70 24.71 13.99
C ILE A 54 18.91 25.65 14.02
N VAL A 55 18.65 26.94 13.90
CA VAL A 55 19.69 27.95 14.00
C VAL A 55 19.65 28.58 15.39
N LEU A 56 20.72 28.38 16.17
CA LEU A 56 20.88 28.95 17.49
C LEU A 56 21.71 30.23 17.41
N HIS A 57 21.19 31.31 17.99
CA HIS A 57 21.94 32.53 18.26
C HIS A 57 22.69 32.39 19.59
N ARG A 58 24.00 32.42 19.54
CA ARG A 58 24.84 32.46 20.75
C ARG A 58 24.89 33.86 21.32
N ARG A 59 25.23 33.98 22.61
CA ARG A 59 25.37 35.29 23.28
C ARG A 59 26.44 36.19 22.67
N ASN A 60 27.42 35.61 22.01
CA ASN A 60 28.46 36.32 21.24
C ASN A 60 28.06 36.67 19.78
N SER A 61 26.76 36.58 19.44
CA SER A 61 26.19 36.82 18.12
C SER A 61 26.57 35.79 17.04
N ASP A 62 27.28 34.70 17.37
CA ASP A 62 27.56 33.64 16.43
C ASP A 62 26.30 32.79 16.19
N LEU A 63 26.11 32.39 14.93
CA LEU A 63 25.04 31.47 14.53
C LEU A 63 25.55 30.04 14.50
N LYS A 64 24.92 29.15 15.29
CA LYS A 64 25.22 27.72 15.26
C LYS A 64 24.04 26.96 14.66
N ARG A 65 24.28 26.21 13.58
CA ARG A 65 23.31 25.27 13.04
C ARG A 65 23.35 23.94 13.78
N VAL A 66 22.16 23.42 14.10
CA VAL A 66 21.94 22.12 14.71
C VAL A 66 21.14 21.30 13.68
N SER A 67 21.78 20.31 13.08
CA SER A 67 21.13 19.47 12.06
C SER A 67 20.03 18.60 12.67
N GLU A 68 19.06 18.18 11.87
CA GLU A 68 17.96 17.31 12.33
C GLU A 68 18.46 15.93 12.83
N THR A 69 19.68 15.53 12.51
CA THR A 69 20.32 14.29 12.99
C THR A 69 21.21 14.50 14.21
N HIS A 70 21.23 15.71 14.78
CA HIS A 70 21.99 16.02 15.98
C HIS A 70 21.23 15.51 17.23
N ARG A 71 21.96 14.96 18.22
CA ARG A 71 21.39 14.39 19.45
C ARG A 71 20.43 15.33 20.21
N SER A 72 20.70 16.61 20.22
CA SER A 72 19.91 17.62 20.92
C SER A 72 18.77 18.20 20.09
N TYR A 73 18.57 17.75 18.85
CA TYR A 73 17.58 18.33 17.94
C TYR A 73 16.16 18.21 18.47
N ASP A 74 15.76 17.01 18.92
CA ASP A 74 14.41 16.73 19.39
C ASP A 74 14.07 17.59 20.64
N ALA A 75 15.02 17.73 21.58
CA ALA A 75 14.85 18.57 22.76
C ALA A 75 14.79 20.06 22.45
N LEU A 76 15.54 20.54 21.46
CA LEU A 76 15.49 21.91 21.01
C LEU A 76 14.20 22.26 20.26
N GLN A 77 13.68 21.31 19.48
CA GLN A 77 12.43 21.48 18.74
C GLN A 77 11.20 21.35 19.64
N TYR A 78 11.26 20.44 20.62
CA TYR A 78 10.16 20.09 21.52
C TYR A 78 10.57 20.20 23.01
N PRO A 79 10.97 21.41 23.51
CA PRO A 79 11.47 21.56 24.87
C PRO A 79 10.42 21.23 25.92
N LEU A 80 9.13 21.35 25.64
CA LEU A 80 8.05 20.96 26.56
C LEU A 80 7.88 19.45 26.68
N ILE A 81 8.25 18.67 25.65
CA ILE A 81 8.26 17.22 25.71
C ILE A 81 9.56 16.73 26.37
N PHE A 82 10.69 17.31 25.98
CA PHE A 82 12.04 16.90 26.40
C PHE A 82 12.66 17.95 27.33
N TRP A 83 11.95 18.25 28.43
CA TRP A 83 12.32 19.29 29.38
C TRP A 83 13.63 19.03 30.15
N GLN A 84 14.07 17.76 30.20
CA GLN A 84 15.38 17.38 30.75
C GLN A 84 16.52 17.42 29.72
N GLY A 85 16.23 17.76 28.47
CA GLY A 85 17.22 17.81 27.40
C GLY A 85 17.68 16.43 26.91
N GLU A 86 16.81 15.43 26.98
CA GLU A 86 17.10 14.05 26.58
C GLU A 86 17.56 13.97 25.11
N ASP A 87 18.43 13.00 24.85
CA ASP A 87 18.94 12.78 23.50
C ASP A 87 17.84 12.33 22.53
N GLY A 88 17.76 13.01 21.40
CA GLY A 88 17.05 12.57 20.23
C GLY A 88 17.84 11.54 19.41
N TYR A 89 17.28 11.15 18.27
CA TYR A 89 17.96 10.25 17.36
C TYR A 89 19.23 10.85 16.75
N HIS A 90 20.30 10.06 16.75
CA HIS A 90 21.54 10.37 16.06
C HIS A 90 22.23 9.08 15.54
N PHE A 91 23.12 9.20 14.55
CA PHE A 91 23.74 8.05 13.87
C PHE A 91 24.64 7.14 14.71
N ASN A 92 25.00 7.55 15.94
CA ASN A 92 25.93 6.81 16.79
C ASN A 92 25.24 5.87 17.80
N ILE A 93 23.92 5.76 17.77
CA ILE A 93 23.17 4.85 18.64
C ILE A 93 23.40 3.42 18.16
N LYS A 94 23.91 2.58 19.06
CA LYS A 94 24.18 1.16 18.81
C LYS A 94 23.10 0.31 19.47
N MET A 95 22.78 -0.83 18.83
CA MET A 95 21.92 -1.83 19.47
C MET A 95 22.66 -2.48 20.64
N VAL A 96 22.01 -2.63 21.79
CA VAL A 96 22.54 -3.36 22.92
C VAL A 96 22.28 -4.86 22.68
N ASN A 97 23.32 -5.70 22.90
CA ASN A 97 23.13 -7.15 22.83
C ASN A 97 22.30 -7.64 24.02
N GLU A 98 21.34 -8.53 23.78
CA GLU A 98 20.33 -9.03 24.71
C GLU A 98 20.84 -9.78 25.95
N VAL A 99 22.15 -9.91 26.17
CA VAL A 99 22.70 -10.72 27.26
C VAL A 99 22.49 -10.09 28.67
N THR A 100 22.03 -8.86 28.76
CA THR A 100 21.86 -8.14 30.04
C THR A 100 20.57 -7.34 30.21
N ALA A 101 19.57 -7.50 29.34
CA ALA A 101 18.28 -6.82 29.54
C ALA A 101 17.27 -7.78 30.20
N PRO A 102 16.59 -7.38 31.30
CA PRO A 102 15.46 -8.17 31.80
C PRO A 102 14.38 -8.26 30.74
N LEU A 103 13.77 -9.43 30.61
CA LEU A 103 12.67 -9.76 29.71
C LEU A 103 11.61 -8.66 29.69
N LEU A 104 11.59 -7.85 28.66
CA LEU A 104 10.54 -6.86 28.40
C LEU A 104 9.33 -7.58 27.83
N ALA A 105 8.29 -7.68 28.64
CA ALA A 105 7.02 -8.28 28.27
C ALA A 105 6.39 -7.55 27.08
N VAL A 106 6.16 -8.29 26.00
CA VAL A 106 5.37 -7.84 24.84
C VAL A 106 3.90 -7.90 25.26
N PHE A 107 3.21 -6.76 25.31
CA PHE A 107 1.78 -6.73 25.53
C PHE A 107 1.04 -7.35 24.36
N VAL A 108 0.57 -8.56 24.53
CA VAL A 108 -0.57 -9.11 23.82
C VAL A 108 -1.82 -8.72 24.62
N LEU A 109 -2.68 -7.88 24.04
CA LEU A 109 -4.03 -7.70 24.58
C LEU A 109 -4.72 -9.08 24.57
N ALA A 110 -4.78 -9.73 25.72
CA ALA A 110 -5.56 -10.94 25.85
C ALA A 110 -7.05 -10.57 25.72
N PRO A 111 -7.82 -11.23 24.84
CA PRO A 111 -9.26 -11.07 24.84
C PRO A 111 -9.81 -11.70 26.13
N GLU A 112 -10.70 -10.98 26.82
CA GLU A 112 -11.59 -11.62 27.79
C GLU A 112 -12.36 -12.72 27.05
N SER A 113 -12.39 -13.88 27.68
CA SER A 113 -12.85 -15.17 27.20
C SER A 113 -14.05 -15.12 26.25
N PRO A 114 -13.92 -15.68 25.04
CA PRO A 114 -15.07 -16.19 24.30
C PRO A 114 -15.60 -17.46 24.98
N PRO A 115 -16.87 -17.84 24.74
CA PRO A 115 -17.43 -19.07 25.32
C PRO A 115 -16.58 -20.26 24.91
N ARG A 116 -16.36 -21.16 25.85
CA ARG A 116 -15.53 -22.36 25.80
C ARG A 116 -15.65 -23.11 24.46
N ILE A 117 -14.61 -23.11 23.69
CA ILE A 117 -14.30 -24.11 22.68
C ILE A 117 -12.89 -24.61 22.98
N SER A 118 -12.80 -25.92 23.07
CA SER A 118 -11.71 -26.82 23.45
C SER A 118 -10.23 -26.38 23.32
N GLU A 119 -9.45 -26.87 24.26
CA GLU A 119 -8.04 -26.63 24.58
C GLU A 119 -6.98 -27.11 23.56
N GLU A 120 -7.21 -27.03 22.26
CA GLU A 120 -6.23 -27.57 21.29
C GLU A 120 -5.55 -26.55 20.36
N MET A 121 -5.64 -25.22 20.60
CA MET A 121 -5.04 -24.23 19.71
C MET A 121 -4.08 -23.23 20.38
N THR A 122 -3.26 -23.69 21.29
CA THR A 122 -2.15 -22.90 21.85
C THR A 122 -0.80 -23.40 21.34
N ARG A 123 -0.49 -23.26 20.08
CA ARG A 123 0.90 -23.28 19.55
C ARG A 123 0.94 -22.76 18.12
N SER A 124 1.02 -21.47 17.96
CA SER A 124 1.66 -20.85 16.78
C SER A 124 1.87 -19.35 17.06
N ASN A 125 2.92 -19.06 17.79
CA ASN A 125 3.52 -17.73 17.88
C ASN A 125 4.54 -17.61 16.76
N ASP A 126 4.14 -17.11 15.59
CA ASP A 126 5.09 -16.64 14.59
C ASP A 126 5.28 -15.12 14.76
N LEU A 127 5.97 -14.78 15.84
CA LEU A 127 6.79 -13.58 15.91
C LEU A 127 8.11 -13.96 15.24
N VAL A 128 8.44 -13.27 14.14
CA VAL A 128 9.76 -13.36 13.53
C VAL A 128 10.76 -12.72 14.50
N PHE A 129 11.22 -13.52 15.47
CA PHE A 129 12.45 -13.29 16.17
C PHE A 129 13.57 -14.00 15.42
N CYS A 130 14.68 -13.30 15.23
CA CYS A 130 15.91 -13.86 14.70
C CYS A 130 16.29 -15.14 15.47
N ASN A 131 16.37 -16.25 14.77
CA ASN A 131 16.87 -17.52 15.30
C ASN A 131 18.27 -17.34 15.89
N LEU A 132 18.37 -17.47 17.20
CA LEU A 132 19.62 -17.65 17.92
C LEU A 132 20.05 -19.12 17.81
N HIS A 133 20.95 -19.41 16.87
CA HIS A 133 21.79 -20.60 16.94
C HIS A 133 23.12 -20.21 17.59
N THR A 134 23.37 -20.78 18.73
CA THR A 134 24.64 -20.75 19.50
C THR A 134 25.82 -21.12 18.64
N ARG A 135 26.67 -20.14 18.33
CA ARG A 135 28.06 -20.30 17.96
C ARG A 135 28.88 -19.18 18.59
N SER A 136 30.04 -19.53 19.13
CA SER A 136 31.07 -18.75 19.84
C SER A 136 31.22 -17.28 19.45
N PRO A 137 31.62 -16.39 20.39
CA PRO A 137 31.53 -14.94 20.22
C PRO A 137 32.66 -14.41 19.32
N VAL A 138 32.46 -14.45 18.01
CA VAL A 138 33.13 -13.48 17.15
C VAL A 138 32.33 -12.18 17.32
N LEU A 139 32.91 -11.16 17.89
CA LEU A 139 32.35 -9.80 18.03
C LEU A 139 31.91 -9.29 16.66
N LYS A 140 30.66 -9.59 16.29
CA LYS A 140 30.04 -8.96 15.11
C LYS A 140 29.86 -7.46 15.41
N PRO A 141 30.17 -6.56 14.45
CA PRO A 141 29.97 -5.13 14.66
C PRO A 141 28.53 -4.90 15.06
N THR A 142 28.31 -4.26 16.21
CA THR A 142 26.97 -3.93 16.75
C THR A 142 26.21 -3.11 15.72
N LYS A 143 25.06 -3.60 15.24
CA LYS A 143 24.21 -2.89 14.28
C LYS A 143 23.80 -1.54 14.87
N LYS A 144 23.81 -0.51 14.05
CA LYS A 144 23.28 0.81 14.43
C LYS A 144 21.75 0.74 14.47
N VAL A 145 21.15 1.50 15.38
CA VAL A 145 19.70 1.69 15.47
C VAL A 145 19.26 2.63 14.35
N SER A 146 18.21 2.26 13.62
CA SER A 146 17.60 3.17 12.62
C SER A 146 16.70 4.21 13.32
N ALA A 147 16.51 5.38 12.70
CA ALA A 147 15.59 6.40 13.20
C ALA A 147 14.18 5.84 13.46
N MET A 148 13.68 5.01 12.54
CA MET A 148 12.39 4.33 12.69
C MET A 148 12.33 3.47 13.95
N ASN A 149 13.33 2.64 14.20
CA ASN A 149 13.38 1.79 15.41
C ASN A 149 13.50 2.62 16.67
N PHE A 150 14.28 3.71 16.64
CA PHE A 150 14.44 4.61 17.78
C PHE A 150 13.11 5.25 18.17
N TYR A 151 12.41 5.88 17.23
CA TYR A 151 11.14 6.53 17.55
C TYR A 151 10.04 5.51 17.87
N SER A 152 9.99 4.36 17.18
CA SER A 152 9.08 3.29 17.53
C SER A 152 9.28 2.82 18.97
N TYR A 153 10.53 2.66 19.42
CA TYR A 153 10.88 2.31 20.81
C TYR A 153 10.47 3.38 21.81
N ARG A 154 10.72 4.66 21.51
CA ARG A 154 10.32 5.78 22.40
C ARG A 154 8.81 5.92 22.55
N LEU A 155 8.04 5.51 21.58
CA LEU A 155 6.58 5.56 21.58
C LEU A 155 5.93 4.28 22.11
N MET A 156 6.70 3.31 22.62
CA MET A 156 6.14 2.09 23.22
C MET A 156 5.43 2.40 24.53
N ILE A 157 4.29 1.72 24.74
CA ILE A 157 3.61 1.65 26.03
C ILE A 157 4.25 0.49 26.79
N ARG A 158 4.72 0.76 28.03
CA ARG A 158 5.33 -0.23 28.91
C ARG A 158 4.54 -0.34 30.20
N GLN A 159 4.39 -1.56 30.69
CA GLN A 159 3.68 -1.78 31.96
C GLN A 159 4.50 -1.21 33.12
N GLY A 160 3.86 -0.42 33.98
CA GLY A 160 4.50 0.19 35.14
C GLY A 160 5.36 1.42 34.85
N GLU A 161 5.54 1.80 33.56
CA GLU A 161 6.28 3.01 33.20
C GLU A 161 5.34 4.09 32.66
N VAL A 162 5.51 5.31 33.12
CA VAL A 162 4.79 6.48 32.58
C VAL A 162 5.61 7.09 31.45
N ASN A 163 5.14 6.99 30.23
CA ASN A 163 5.74 7.66 29.10
C ASN A 163 5.13 9.05 28.91
N HIS A 164 5.82 10.08 29.37
CA HIS A 164 5.36 11.47 29.34
C HIS A 164 5.09 12.00 27.92
N ILE A 165 5.78 11.48 26.91
CA ILE A 165 5.56 11.87 25.50
C ILE A 165 4.09 11.62 25.10
N LEU A 166 3.54 10.47 25.52
CA LEU A 166 2.16 10.07 25.20
C LEU A 166 1.10 10.93 25.90
N MET A 167 1.50 11.74 26.88
CA MET A 167 0.60 12.62 27.63
C MET A 167 0.45 14.00 26.98
N CYS A 168 1.29 14.36 26.02
CA CYS A 168 1.37 15.70 25.44
C CYS A 168 0.29 16.00 24.38
N GLN A 169 -0.76 15.17 24.26
CA GLN A 169 -1.94 15.41 23.41
C GLN A 169 -1.59 15.89 21.99
N ARG A 170 -2.02 17.08 21.57
CA ARG A 170 -1.76 17.64 20.24
C ARG A 170 -0.26 17.83 19.96
N LEU A 171 0.52 18.20 20.97
CA LEU A 171 1.96 18.33 20.82
C LEU A 171 2.63 16.98 20.54
N PHE A 172 2.12 15.89 21.14
CA PHE A 172 2.53 14.52 20.82
C PHE A 172 2.25 14.15 19.36
N HIS A 173 1.09 14.54 18.82
CA HIS A 173 0.77 14.29 17.41
C HIS A 173 1.69 15.06 16.47
N GLN A 174 1.95 16.33 16.78
CA GLN A 174 2.88 17.16 16.01
C GLN A 174 4.30 16.56 16.04
N PHE A 175 4.76 16.15 17.21
CA PHE A 175 6.04 15.45 17.37
C PHE A 175 6.12 14.20 16.50
N ALA A 176 5.09 13.34 16.51
CA ALA A 176 5.06 12.12 15.71
C ALA A 176 5.12 12.41 14.21
N VAL A 177 4.37 13.42 13.73
CA VAL A 177 4.39 13.83 12.32
C VAL A 177 5.75 14.35 11.92
N ASP A 178 6.35 15.22 12.73
CA ASP A 178 7.68 15.79 12.46
C ASP A 178 8.78 14.73 12.47
N MET A 179 8.72 13.77 13.39
CA MET A 179 9.69 12.66 13.45
C MET A 179 9.53 11.73 12.24
N TYR A 180 8.31 11.47 11.81
CA TYR A 180 8.09 10.70 10.59
C TYR A 180 8.62 11.43 9.35
N VAL A 181 8.36 12.73 9.21
CA VAL A 181 8.91 13.57 8.11
C VAL A 181 10.44 13.58 8.16
N LYS A 182 11.05 13.67 9.33
CA LYS A 182 12.50 13.56 9.53
C LYS A 182 13.04 12.22 9.01
N ILE A 183 12.43 11.10 9.40
CA ILE A 183 12.78 9.76 8.93
C ILE A 183 12.67 9.65 7.40
N GLU A 184 11.61 10.20 6.84
CA GLU A 184 11.38 10.16 5.38
C GLU A 184 12.39 11.01 4.62
N THR A 185 12.66 12.22 5.10
CA THR A 185 13.66 13.12 4.53
C THR A 185 15.06 12.49 4.55
N GLU A 186 15.45 11.87 5.66
CA GLU A 186 16.72 11.15 5.79
C GLU A 186 16.83 10.02 4.74
N ARG A 187 15.78 9.20 4.59
CA ARG A 187 15.74 8.13 3.60
C ARG A 187 15.83 8.66 2.16
N LEU A 188 15.09 9.71 1.86
CA LEU A 188 15.10 10.32 0.53
C LEU A 188 16.43 10.99 0.22
N THR A 189 17.04 11.64 1.20
CA THR A 189 18.41 12.21 1.08
C THR A 189 19.43 11.11 0.84
N TYR A 190 19.36 10.00 1.59
CA TYR A 190 20.21 8.84 1.34
C TYR A 190 20.05 8.30 -0.08
N ILE A 191 18.82 8.13 -0.55
CA ILE A 191 18.53 7.71 -1.93
C ILE A 191 19.13 8.72 -2.92
N ARG A 192 18.88 10.01 -2.73
CA ARG A 192 19.39 11.09 -3.61
C ARG A 192 20.91 11.10 -3.69
N LEU A 193 21.59 11.00 -2.56
CA LEU A 193 23.07 11.02 -2.54
C LEU A 193 23.68 9.78 -3.20
N ASN A 194 23.08 8.62 -2.99
CA ASN A 194 23.56 7.38 -3.59
C ASN A 194 23.14 7.26 -5.07
N GLN A 195 22.01 7.83 -5.46
CA GLN A 195 21.53 7.78 -6.85
C GLN A 195 22.20 8.79 -7.78
N ARG A 196 22.77 9.88 -7.28
CA ARG A 196 23.61 10.78 -8.11
C ARG A 196 24.77 10.05 -8.79
N GLN A 197 25.19 8.93 -8.19
CA GLN A 197 26.25 8.07 -8.70
C GLN A 197 25.72 6.81 -9.40
N LEU A 198 24.43 6.48 -9.25
CA LEU A 198 23.85 5.25 -9.79
C LEU A 198 23.02 5.56 -11.04
N ARG A 199 23.48 5.08 -12.18
CA ARG A 199 22.80 5.18 -13.46
C ARG A 199 22.18 3.85 -13.85
N SER A 200 21.14 3.87 -14.64
CA SER A 200 20.55 2.66 -15.19
C SER A 200 20.45 2.75 -16.70
N GLU A 201 20.93 1.73 -17.39
CA GLU A 201 20.90 1.61 -18.84
C GLU A 201 20.70 0.15 -19.26
N GLU A 202 20.43 -0.10 -20.53
CA GLU A 202 20.53 -1.44 -21.08
C GLU A 202 22.00 -1.87 -21.17
N TYR A 203 22.26 -3.14 -20.87
CA TYR A 203 23.63 -3.70 -20.82
C TYR A 203 24.38 -3.47 -22.12
N ILE A 204 23.70 -3.65 -23.26
CA ILE A 204 24.32 -3.48 -24.58
C ILE A 204 24.86 -2.05 -24.78
N HIS A 205 24.10 -1.04 -24.38
CA HIS A 205 24.50 0.36 -24.54
C HIS A 205 25.66 0.71 -23.60
N LEU A 206 25.64 0.20 -22.35
CA LEU A 206 26.77 0.39 -21.43
C LEU A 206 28.05 -0.26 -21.97
N ARG A 207 27.94 -1.52 -22.43
CA ARG A 207 29.08 -2.25 -23.00
C ARG A 207 29.68 -1.52 -24.23
N ASP A 208 28.81 -1.07 -25.11
CA ASP A 208 29.22 -0.39 -26.34
C ASP A 208 29.89 0.97 -26.04
N ALA A 209 29.40 1.71 -25.03
CA ALA A 209 30.05 2.95 -24.59
C ALA A 209 31.42 2.71 -23.96
N ILE A 210 31.58 1.67 -23.14
CA ILE A 210 32.88 1.28 -22.56
C ILE A 210 33.88 0.88 -23.65
N ASN A 211 33.41 0.14 -24.67
CA ASN A 211 34.27 -0.31 -25.77
C ASN A 211 34.67 0.83 -26.74
N ALA A 212 33.84 1.88 -26.84
CA ALA A 212 34.08 3.00 -27.75
C ALA A 212 35.16 3.97 -27.22
N ASP A 213 34.89 4.60 -26.08
CA ASP A 213 35.77 5.67 -25.54
C ASP A 213 35.95 5.59 -24.01
N GLY A 214 35.26 4.66 -23.35
CA GLY A 214 35.28 4.50 -21.90
C GLY A 214 34.52 5.61 -21.15
N ASN A 215 33.94 6.58 -21.84
CA ASN A 215 33.26 7.69 -21.22
C ASN A 215 31.80 7.36 -20.93
N VAL A 216 31.45 7.18 -19.65
CA VAL A 216 30.10 6.84 -19.20
C VAL A 216 29.29 8.06 -18.72
N ASN A 217 29.83 9.28 -18.82
CA ASN A 217 29.21 10.47 -18.24
C ASN A 217 27.84 10.83 -18.84
N ASN A 218 27.61 10.46 -20.09
CA ASN A 218 26.35 10.70 -20.79
C ASN A 218 25.50 9.42 -20.98
N VAL A 219 25.95 8.29 -20.45
CA VAL A 219 25.28 7.00 -20.58
C VAL A 219 24.34 6.76 -19.40
N GLY A 220 23.14 6.33 -19.69
CA GLY A 220 22.14 5.94 -18.70
C GLY A 220 21.33 7.10 -18.10
N ARG A 221 20.18 6.75 -17.55
CA ARG A 221 19.30 7.69 -16.87
C ARG A 221 19.59 7.67 -15.37
N MET A 222 19.49 8.84 -14.75
CA MET A 222 19.48 8.95 -13.29
C MET A 222 18.34 8.14 -12.72
N THR A 223 18.63 7.39 -11.67
CA THR A 223 17.66 6.45 -11.12
C THR A 223 16.54 7.18 -10.39
N ILE A 224 15.35 6.70 -10.62
CA ILE A 224 14.08 7.10 -10.04
C ILE A 224 13.89 6.45 -8.67
N LEU A 225 12.91 6.88 -7.87
CA LEU A 225 12.56 6.22 -6.62
C LEU A 225 12.27 4.72 -6.85
N PRO A 226 12.94 3.82 -6.12
CA PRO A 226 12.76 2.38 -6.31
C PRO A 226 11.33 1.95 -5.97
N ALA A 227 10.87 0.87 -6.58
CA ALA A 227 9.56 0.28 -6.30
C ALA A 227 9.39 -0.20 -4.84
N THR A 228 10.49 -0.44 -4.14
CA THR A 228 10.50 -0.73 -2.69
C THR A 228 10.16 0.49 -1.84
N TYR A 229 10.19 1.70 -2.41
CA TYR A 229 9.81 2.91 -1.69
C TYR A 229 8.29 3.11 -1.75
N ILE A 230 7.64 2.92 -0.61
CA ILE A 230 6.16 2.92 -0.51
C ILE A 230 5.58 4.26 -0.96
N GLY A 231 4.67 4.21 -1.93
CA GLY A 231 4.00 5.38 -2.50
C GLY A 231 4.74 6.03 -3.68
N SER A 232 5.93 5.52 -4.06
CA SER A 232 6.59 5.97 -5.30
C SER A 232 5.73 5.60 -6.54
N PRO A 233 5.88 6.30 -7.67
CA PRO A 233 5.19 5.93 -8.91
C PRO A 233 5.43 4.47 -9.30
N CYS A 234 6.67 3.99 -9.19
CA CYS A 234 7.03 2.60 -9.45
C CYS A 234 6.32 1.63 -8.51
N HIS A 235 6.29 1.93 -7.19
CA HIS A 235 5.58 1.11 -6.20
C HIS A 235 4.09 1.00 -6.53
N MET A 236 3.44 2.13 -6.80
CA MET A 236 2.01 2.18 -7.12
C MET A 236 1.70 1.41 -8.41
N HIS A 237 2.53 1.57 -9.43
CA HIS A 237 2.40 0.82 -10.68
C HIS A 237 2.54 -0.69 -10.47
N GLU A 238 3.53 -1.13 -9.69
CA GLU A 238 3.72 -2.55 -9.37
C GLU A 238 2.54 -3.17 -8.64
N TYR A 239 1.99 -2.47 -7.66
CA TYR A 239 0.80 -2.96 -6.93
C TYR A 239 -0.43 -3.06 -7.82
N ALA A 240 -0.66 -2.05 -8.69
CA ALA A 240 -1.74 -2.09 -9.66
C ALA A 240 -1.62 -3.26 -10.64
N GLN A 241 -0.45 -3.43 -11.22
CA GLN A 241 -0.17 -4.54 -12.12
C GLN A 241 -0.25 -5.89 -11.40
N GLY A 242 0.16 -5.95 -10.12
CA GLY A 242 -0.03 -7.12 -9.27
C GLY A 242 -1.51 -7.47 -9.08
N ALA A 243 -2.37 -6.49 -8.80
CA ALA A 243 -3.82 -6.69 -8.70
C ALA A 243 -4.41 -7.22 -10.02
N MET A 244 -3.97 -6.67 -11.15
CA MET A 244 -4.38 -7.15 -12.47
C MET A 244 -3.95 -8.61 -12.75
N SER A 245 -2.85 -9.06 -12.14
CA SER A 245 -2.42 -10.47 -12.26
C SER A 245 -3.40 -11.43 -11.59
N TYR A 246 -3.95 -11.08 -10.42
CA TYR A 246 -5.02 -11.87 -9.79
C TYR A 246 -6.26 -11.94 -10.65
N VAL A 247 -6.64 -10.81 -11.25
CA VAL A 247 -7.81 -10.77 -12.13
C VAL A 247 -7.63 -11.62 -13.37
N ARG A 248 -6.46 -11.58 -14.00
CA ARG A 248 -6.14 -12.40 -15.17
C ARG A 248 -6.17 -13.89 -14.84
N HIS A 249 -5.72 -14.26 -13.66
CA HIS A 249 -5.58 -15.66 -13.27
C HIS A 249 -6.85 -16.23 -12.63
N TYR A 250 -7.53 -15.46 -11.74
CA TYR A 250 -8.68 -15.92 -10.96
C TYR A 250 -10.01 -15.29 -11.39
N GLY A 251 -9.98 -14.41 -12.39
CA GLY A 251 -11.15 -13.65 -12.81
C GLY A 251 -11.49 -12.55 -11.81
N ARG A 252 -12.74 -12.09 -11.82
CA ARG A 252 -13.22 -11.03 -10.92
C ARG A 252 -13.15 -11.44 -9.45
N PRO A 253 -12.88 -10.52 -8.52
CA PRO A 253 -13.09 -10.77 -7.09
C PRO A 253 -14.58 -11.03 -6.82
N ASP A 254 -14.89 -11.63 -5.68
CA ASP A 254 -16.26 -11.83 -5.23
C ASP A 254 -16.74 -10.68 -4.39
N LEU A 255 -15.92 -10.24 -3.43
CA LEU A 255 -16.27 -9.19 -2.49
C LEU A 255 -15.23 -8.08 -2.47
N PHE A 256 -15.74 -6.85 -2.36
CA PHE A 256 -14.98 -5.67 -2.00
C PHE A 256 -15.46 -5.15 -0.63
N VAL A 257 -14.57 -5.18 0.34
CA VAL A 257 -14.87 -4.78 1.72
C VAL A 257 -14.11 -3.51 2.05
N THR A 258 -14.83 -2.48 2.53
CA THR A 258 -14.23 -1.26 3.09
C THR A 258 -14.44 -1.26 4.60
N PHE A 259 -13.36 -1.46 5.33
CA PHE A 259 -13.34 -1.54 6.79
C PHE A 259 -12.79 -0.25 7.39
N THR A 260 -13.57 0.47 8.17
CA THR A 260 -13.20 1.78 8.74
C THR A 260 -12.98 1.67 10.25
N CYS A 261 -11.97 2.36 10.75
CA CYS A 261 -11.72 2.47 12.19
C CYS A 261 -12.89 3.15 12.91
N ASN A 262 -13.27 2.58 14.05
CA ASN A 262 -14.23 3.20 14.96
C ASN A 262 -13.48 3.69 16.23
N PRO A 263 -13.34 5.01 16.42
CA PRO A 263 -12.67 5.55 17.62
C PRO A 263 -13.38 5.20 18.94
N LYS A 264 -14.60 4.69 18.88
CA LYS A 264 -15.42 4.33 20.05
C LYS A 264 -15.26 2.87 20.48
N TRP A 265 -14.40 2.09 19.85
CA TRP A 265 -14.12 0.72 20.28
C TRP A 265 -13.65 0.67 21.74
N SER A 266 -14.11 -0.35 22.46
CA SER A 266 -13.81 -0.54 23.89
C SER A 266 -12.31 -0.65 24.16
N GLU A 267 -11.54 -1.25 23.24
CA GLU A 267 -10.09 -1.37 23.35
C GLU A 267 -9.39 -0.02 23.33
N ILE A 268 -9.85 0.91 22.47
CA ILE A 268 -9.31 2.27 22.45
C ILE A 268 -9.62 2.96 23.77
N LYS A 269 -10.87 2.89 24.22
CA LYS A 269 -11.30 3.54 25.48
C LYS A 269 -10.56 3.03 26.70
N ARG A 270 -10.25 1.75 26.75
CA ARG A 270 -9.57 1.09 27.88
C ARG A 270 -8.13 1.57 28.06
N GLU A 271 -7.46 1.91 26.96
CA GLU A 271 -6.07 2.36 26.95
C GLU A 271 -5.92 3.88 27.14
N LEU A 272 -7.03 4.62 27.19
CA LEU A 272 -7.01 6.07 27.41
C LEU A 272 -6.88 6.38 28.90
N LEU A 273 -6.06 7.38 29.22
CA LEU A 273 -5.98 7.95 30.56
C LEU A 273 -7.23 8.78 30.86
N HIS A 274 -7.50 9.04 32.13
CA HIS A 274 -8.75 9.67 32.62
C HIS A 274 -9.15 10.96 31.89
N SER A 275 -8.20 11.77 31.45
CA SER A 275 -8.45 13.06 30.76
C SER A 275 -8.30 12.98 29.23
N GLN A 276 -8.06 11.81 28.67
CA GLN A 276 -7.79 11.63 27.24
C GLN A 276 -9.02 11.17 26.47
N THR A 277 -9.08 11.60 25.22
CA THR A 277 -10.04 11.15 24.22
C THR A 277 -9.32 10.39 23.10
N PRO A 278 -10.04 9.64 22.24
CA PRO A 278 -9.42 9.00 21.09
C PRO A 278 -8.69 9.97 20.14
N VAL A 279 -9.09 11.24 20.14
CA VAL A 279 -8.44 12.29 19.33
C VAL A 279 -7.04 12.63 19.88
N ASP A 280 -6.79 12.41 21.16
CA ASP A 280 -5.50 12.70 21.80
C ASP A 280 -4.48 11.56 21.66
N ARG A 281 -4.93 10.36 21.18
CA ARG A 281 -4.14 9.14 21.17
C ARG A 281 -4.28 8.36 19.84
N HIS A 282 -3.84 8.98 18.75
CA HIS A 282 -3.83 8.34 17.44
C HIS A 282 -2.88 7.14 17.35
N ASP A 283 -1.90 7.03 18.21
CA ASP A 283 -1.05 5.84 18.36
C ASP A 283 -1.86 4.61 18.78
N ILE A 284 -2.77 4.76 19.77
CA ILE A 284 -3.69 3.69 20.18
C ILE A 284 -4.65 3.35 19.05
N THR A 285 -5.21 4.38 18.40
CA THR A 285 -6.11 4.20 17.24
C THR A 285 -5.44 3.36 16.14
N ALA A 286 -4.20 3.66 15.79
CA ALA A 286 -3.43 2.91 14.79
C ALA A 286 -3.19 1.45 15.22
N ARG A 287 -2.78 1.22 16.48
CA ARG A 287 -2.52 -0.13 17.02
C ARG A 287 -3.78 -0.98 17.07
N VAL A 288 -4.87 -0.44 17.62
CA VAL A 288 -6.16 -1.16 17.71
C VAL A 288 -6.71 -1.45 16.32
N PHE A 289 -6.65 -0.48 15.40
CA PHE A 289 -7.09 -0.73 14.03
C PHE A 289 -6.28 -1.85 13.34
N LYS A 290 -4.95 -1.89 13.53
CA LYS A 290 -4.11 -3.00 13.00
C LYS A 290 -4.54 -4.34 13.55
N GLN A 291 -4.84 -4.46 14.85
CA GLN A 291 -5.31 -5.70 15.46
C GLN A 291 -6.72 -6.08 14.99
N ARG A 292 -7.63 -5.12 14.90
CA ARG A 292 -8.99 -5.35 14.37
C ARG A 292 -8.95 -5.76 12.89
N LEU A 293 -8.07 -5.17 12.08
CA LEU A 293 -7.86 -5.59 10.70
C LEU A 293 -7.33 -7.02 10.62
N LYS A 294 -6.35 -7.38 11.47
CA LYS A 294 -5.86 -8.76 11.57
C LYS A 294 -6.98 -9.73 11.95
N SER A 295 -7.83 -9.35 12.92
CA SER A 295 -8.98 -10.15 13.32
C SER A 295 -9.98 -10.32 12.18
N LEU A 296 -10.27 -9.25 11.42
CA LEU A 296 -11.14 -9.31 10.25
C LEU A 296 -10.57 -10.25 9.17
N MET A 297 -9.27 -10.14 8.88
CA MET A 297 -8.62 -11.05 7.93
C MET A 297 -8.68 -12.50 8.41
N ASN A 298 -8.44 -12.78 9.70
CA ASN A 298 -8.60 -14.13 10.25
C ASN A 298 -10.04 -14.63 10.12
N PHE A 299 -11.02 -13.75 10.35
CA PHE A 299 -12.44 -14.09 10.23
C PHE A 299 -12.81 -14.47 8.79
N LEU A 300 -12.30 -13.76 7.81
CA LEU A 300 -12.50 -14.06 6.39
C LEU A 300 -11.74 -15.33 5.95
N LEU A 301 -10.47 -15.48 6.38
CA LEU A 301 -9.54 -16.47 5.84
C LEU A 301 -9.56 -17.81 6.59
N LYS A 302 -9.60 -17.77 7.94
CA LYS A 302 -9.54 -18.98 8.76
C LYS A 302 -10.94 -19.51 9.11
N HIS A 303 -11.86 -18.62 9.47
CA HIS A 303 -13.23 -19.00 9.75
C HIS A 303 -14.09 -19.14 8.50
N CYS A 304 -13.57 -18.73 7.34
CA CYS A 304 -14.19 -18.90 6.02
C CYS A 304 -15.67 -18.46 6.00
N VAL A 305 -16.00 -17.34 6.64
CA VAL A 305 -17.37 -16.89 6.88
C VAL A 305 -18.25 -16.78 5.61
N TYR A 306 -17.60 -16.59 4.45
CA TYR A 306 -18.27 -16.58 3.14
C TYR A 306 -17.83 -17.75 2.25
N GLY A 307 -17.14 -18.74 2.83
CA GLY A 307 -16.54 -19.85 2.12
C GLY A 307 -15.03 -19.73 2.01
N ARG A 308 -14.41 -20.79 1.48
CA ARG A 308 -12.95 -20.88 1.36
C ARG A 308 -12.40 -19.79 0.42
N VAL A 309 -11.45 -19.01 0.92
CA VAL A 309 -10.79 -17.93 0.16
C VAL A 309 -9.66 -18.50 -0.70
N ARG A 310 -9.63 -18.13 -1.98
CA ARG A 310 -8.59 -18.50 -2.93
C ARG A 310 -7.41 -17.53 -2.90
N CYS A 311 -7.71 -16.26 -2.98
CA CYS A 311 -6.71 -15.19 -2.88
C CYS A 311 -7.36 -13.91 -2.34
N TRP A 312 -6.51 -13.01 -1.86
CA TRP A 312 -6.95 -11.74 -1.28
C TRP A 312 -5.86 -10.68 -1.39
N MET A 313 -6.26 -9.44 -1.29
CA MET A 313 -5.37 -8.30 -1.11
C MET A 313 -6.07 -7.18 -0.33
N TYR A 314 -5.29 -6.40 0.41
CA TYR A 314 -5.80 -5.17 0.99
C TYR A 314 -4.81 -4.01 0.88
N SER A 315 -5.36 -2.79 0.97
CA SER A 315 -4.60 -1.56 1.19
C SER A 315 -5.22 -0.75 2.33
N VAL A 316 -4.36 -0.12 3.14
CA VAL A 316 -4.75 0.80 4.20
C VAL A 316 -4.57 2.22 3.70
N GLU A 317 -5.61 3.04 3.89
CA GLU A 317 -5.63 4.46 3.56
C GLU A 317 -6.13 5.27 4.76
N TRP A 318 -5.97 6.59 4.69
CA TRP A 318 -6.48 7.52 5.69
C TRP A 318 -7.58 8.38 5.09
N GLN A 319 -8.71 8.47 5.79
CA GLN A 319 -9.79 9.36 5.40
C GLN A 319 -9.36 10.82 5.61
N LYS A 320 -10.09 11.77 4.99
CA LYS A 320 -9.89 13.21 5.24
C LYS A 320 -9.91 13.59 6.72
N ARG A 321 -10.61 12.80 7.56
CA ARG A 321 -10.67 12.93 9.01
C ARG A 321 -9.50 12.26 9.75
N GLY A 322 -8.50 11.79 9.03
CA GLY A 322 -7.33 11.12 9.58
C GLY A 322 -7.53 9.67 10.03
N LEU A 323 -8.75 9.14 10.08
CA LEU A 323 -9.00 7.77 10.51
C LEU A 323 -8.55 6.75 9.46
N PRO A 324 -7.86 5.67 9.86
CA PRO A 324 -7.47 4.62 8.94
C PRO A 324 -8.68 3.79 8.50
N HIS A 325 -8.64 3.35 7.25
CA HIS A 325 -9.56 2.38 6.70
C HIS A 325 -8.84 1.44 5.73
N ALA A 326 -9.34 0.22 5.62
CA ALA A 326 -8.77 -0.79 4.73
C ALA A 326 -9.76 -1.13 3.61
N HIS A 327 -9.24 -1.19 2.39
CA HIS A 327 -9.93 -1.72 1.23
C HIS A 327 -9.44 -3.12 0.96
N ILE A 328 -10.33 -4.10 1.02
CA ILE A 328 -10.02 -5.52 0.96
C ILE A 328 -10.74 -6.14 -0.23
N LEU A 329 -10.01 -6.90 -1.03
CA LEU A 329 -10.53 -7.72 -2.12
C LEU A 329 -10.42 -9.19 -1.75
N VAL A 330 -11.48 -9.92 -2.00
CA VAL A 330 -11.55 -11.36 -1.70
C VAL A 330 -12.03 -12.12 -2.93
N TRP A 331 -11.30 -13.17 -3.29
CA TRP A 331 -11.68 -14.16 -4.29
C TRP A 331 -11.97 -15.48 -3.58
N LEU A 332 -13.18 -15.99 -3.76
CA LEU A 332 -13.59 -17.25 -3.17
C LEU A 332 -13.27 -18.42 -4.12
N VAL A 333 -13.10 -19.61 -3.56
CA VAL A 333 -12.95 -20.86 -4.32
C VAL A 333 -14.24 -21.14 -5.09
N HIS A 334 -15.38 -21.03 -4.39
CA HIS A 334 -16.71 -21.10 -4.98
C HIS A 334 -17.26 -19.69 -5.11
N LYS A 335 -17.46 -19.26 -6.35
CA LYS A 335 -17.94 -17.91 -6.66
C LYS A 335 -19.35 -17.69 -6.10
N ILE A 336 -19.58 -16.52 -5.50
CA ILE A 336 -20.93 -16.11 -5.09
C ILE A 336 -21.80 -15.97 -6.34
N ARG A 337 -22.98 -16.60 -6.31
CA ARG A 337 -23.97 -16.49 -7.37
C ARG A 337 -24.92 -15.32 -7.08
N PRO A 338 -25.56 -14.75 -8.10
CA PRO A 338 -26.50 -13.64 -7.93
C PRO A 338 -27.61 -13.91 -6.93
N ASP A 339 -28.15 -15.14 -6.88
CA ASP A 339 -29.18 -15.58 -5.95
C ASP A 339 -28.73 -15.64 -4.46
N GLN A 340 -27.43 -15.66 -4.22
CA GLN A 340 -26.84 -15.70 -2.89
C GLN A 340 -26.49 -14.32 -2.33
N ILE A 341 -26.57 -13.25 -3.12
CA ILE A 341 -26.13 -11.92 -2.70
C ILE A 341 -26.87 -11.45 -1.46
N ASP A 342 -28.19 -11.58 -1.44
CA ASP A 342 -29.04 -11.09 -0.34
C ASP A 342 -28.86 -11.85 0.98
N SER A 343 -28.27 -13.04 0.95
CA SER A 343 -27.89 -13.80 2.15
C SER A 343 -26.59 -13.31 2.79
N ILE A 344 -25.75 -12.60 2.00
CA ILE A 344 -24.42 -12.13 2.42
C ILE A 344 -24.41 -10.62 2.64
N ILE A 345 -25.08 -9.87 1.75
CA ILE A 345 -25.07 -8.40 1.73
C ILE A 345 -26.51 -7.90 1.85
N SER A 346 -26.72 -7.00 2.80
CA SER A 346 -27.97 -6.29 3.00
C SER A 346 -27.79 -4.80 2.77
N ALA A 347 -28.82 -4.14 2.27
CA ALA A 347 -28.89 -2.68 2.17
C ALA A 347 -30.22 -2.16 2.78
N GLU A 348 -30.71 -2.83 3.81
CA GLU A 348 -31.94 -2.56 4.51
C GLU A 348 -31.71 -2.34 6.01
N ILE A 349 -32.62 -1.63 6.67
CA ILE A 349 -32.62 -1.45 8.12
C ILE A 349 -33.11 -2.75 8.75
N PRO A 350 -32.31 -3.38 9.66
CA PRO A 350 -32.71 -4.59 10.37
C PRO A 350 -33.91 -4.36 11.28
N ASP A 351 -34.60 -5.45 11.62
CA ASP A 351 -35.65 -5.42 12.62
C ASP A 351 -35.05 -5.23 14.01
N GLU A 352 -35.48 -4.20 14.71
CA GLU A 352 -35.03 -3.89 16.06
C GLU A 352 -35.46 -4.97 17.06
N THR A 353 -36.64 -5.58 16.84
CA THR A 353 -37.15 -6.63 17.73
C THR A 353 -36.45 -7.96 17.53
N VAL A 354 -36.00 -8.27 16.29
CA VAL A 354 -35.34 -9.53 15.96
C VAL A 354 -33.83 -9.47 16.26
N ASP A 355 -33.16 -8.38 15.88
CA ASP A 355 -31.73 -8.20 16.12
C ASP A 355 -31.42 -6.74 16.53
N PRO A 356 -31.68 -6.39 17.80
CA PRO A 356 -31.46 -5.03 18.30
C PRO A 356 -30.01 -4.59 18.20
N LYS A 357 -29.05 -5.50 18.33
CA LYS A 357 -27.62 -5.18 18.19
C LYS A 357 -27.27 -4.78 16.76
N LEU A 358 -27.70 -5.54 15.78
CA LEU A 358 -27.46 -5.23 14.37
C LEU A 358 -28.19 -3.95 13.97
N HIS A 359 -29.44 -3.75 14.41
CA HIS A 359 -30.19 -2.52 14.19
C HIS A 359 -29.42 -1.29 14.69
N ALA A 360 -28.93 -1.32 15.93
CA ALA A 360 -28.14 -0.22 16.51
C ALA A 360 -26.83 0.06 15.74
N VAL A 361 -26.16 -0.96 15.26
CA VAL A 361 -24.92 -0.81 14.47
C VAL A 361 -25.22 -0.20 13.09
N VAL A 362 -26.25 -0.72 12.41
CA VAL A 362 -26.59 -0.26 11.04
C VAL A 362 -27.12 1.17 11.06
N THR A 363 -28.02 1.49 11.96
CA THR A 363 -28.59 2.84 12.08
C THR A 363 -27.54 3.89 12.47
N LYS A 364 -26.49 3.48 13.20
CA LYS A 364 -25.40 4.36 13.61
C LYS A 364 -24.29 4.51 12.57
N HIS A 365 -23.96 3.44 11.84
CA HIS A 365 -22.74 3.40 11.02
C HIS A 365 -22.98 3.23 9.52
N MET A 366 -24.17 2.74 9.09
CA MET A 366 -24.40 2.36 7.70
C MET A 366 -25.41 3.27 6.97
N ILE A 367 -25.83 4.36 7.59
CA ILE A 367 -26.65 5.40 6.93
C ILE A 367 -25.72 6.37 6.19
N HIS A 368 -25.99 6.58 4.91
CA HIS A 368 -25.33 7.62 4.11
C HIS A 368 -26.06 8.94 4.25
N GLY A 369 -25.47 9.86 4.95
CA GLY A 369 -26.04 11.20 5.06
C GLY A 369 -27.06 11.34 6.19
N PRO A 370 -28.27 11.76 5.94
CA PRO A 370 -28.85 12.30 4.70
C PRO A 370 -28.19 13.58 4.18
N CYS A 371 -28.01 13.62 2.86
CA CYS A 371 -27.44 14.76 2.13
C CYS A 371 -28.48 15.39 1.19
N GLY A 372 -28.09 16.30 0.32
CA GLY A 372 -29.00 17.01 -0.56
C GLY A 372 -29.88 18.02 0.22
N LEU A 373 -31.19 17.96 0.10
CA LEU A 373 -32.13 18.86 0.76
C LEU A 373 -31.92 18.95 2.28
N PHE A 374 -31.53 17.88 2.92
CA PHE A 374 -31.24 17.83 4.36
C PHE A 374 -29.87 18.39 4.74
N ASN A 375 -28.90 18.35 3.82
CA ASN A 375 -27.55 18.86 4.05
C ASN A 375 -26.83 19.14 2.72
N TYR A 376 -26.99 20.32 2.16
CA TYR A 376 -26.31 20.76 0.93
C TYR A 376 -24.77 20.84 1.08
N ASN A 377 -24.26 21.09 2.29
CA ASN A 377 -22.84 21.21 2.57
C ASN A 377 -22.20 19.84 2.91
N SER A 378 -22.92 18.74 2.69
CA SER A 378 -22.35 17.41 2.89
C SER A 378 -21.16 17.18 1.95
N PRO A 379 -20.05 16.57 2.44
CA PRO A 379 -18.84 16.32 1.61
C PRO A 379 -19.07 15.45 0.37
N CYS A 380 -20.21 14.78 0.28
CA CYS A 380 -20.58 13.99 -0.90
C CYS A 380 -21.28 14.82 -2.00
N MET A 381 -21.66 16.07 -1.71
CA MET A 381 -22.35 16.94 -2.67
C MET A 381 -21.33 17.56 -3.65
N VAL A 382 -21.63 17.43 -4.94
CA VAL A 382 -20.89 18.04 -6.05
C VAL A 382 -21.93 18.54 -7.05
N ASP A 383 -21.87 19.79 -7.41
CA ASP A 383 -22.80 20.43 -8.37
C ASP A 383 -24.29 20.17 -8.02
N GLY A 384 -24.64 20.31 -6.74
CA GLY A 384 -25.99 20.10 -6.23
C GLY A 384 -26.48 18.66 -6.16
N LYS A 385 -25.64 17.66 -6.54
CA LYS A 385 -26.00 16.25 -6.55
C LYS A 385 -25.06 15.43 -5.65
N CYS A 386 -25.60 14.37 -5.06
CA CYS A 386 -24.77 13.44 -4.30
C CYS A 386 -23.86 12.62 -5.23
N SER A 387 -22.54 12.80 -5.12
CA SER A 387 -21.54 12.03 -5.90
C SER A 387 -21.59 10.51 -5.66
N LYS A 388 -22.28 10.08 -4.59
CA LYS A 388 -22.53 8.68 -4.25
C LYS A 388 -23.90 8.18 -4.72
N ARG A 389 -24.69 9.06 -5.38
CA ARG A 389 -26.02 8.78 -5.92
C ARG A 389 -27.02 8.33 -4.83
N TYR A 390 -26.98 8.97 -3.65
CA TYR A 390 -28.02 8.82 -2.63
C TYR A 390 -29.04 9.98 -2.72
N PRO A 391 -30.32 9.71 -2.41
CA PRO A 391 -30.93 8.43 -2.05
C PRO A 391 -30.98 7.44 -3.21
N ARG A 392 -30.88 6.14 -2.92
CA ARG A 392 -30.98 5.07 -3.89
C ARG A 392 -32.42 4.71 -4.21
N ASP A 393 -32.66 4.05 -5.34
CA ASP A 393 -33.96 3.54 -5.69
C ASP A 393 -34.39 2.40 -4.78
N LEU A 394 -35.72 2.29 -4.54
CA LEU A 394 -36.31 1.19 -3.84
C LEU A 394 -36.50 0.01 -4.82
N LEU A 395 -36.13 -1.19 -4.40
CA LEU A 395 -36.15 -2.40 -5.20
C LEU A 395 -36.58 -3.57 -4.32
N ALA A 396 -37.51 -4.40 -4.81
CA ALA A 396 -37.99 -5.59 -4.11
C ALA A 396 -36.93 -6.68 -4.04
N GLU A 397 -36.03 -6.78 -5.04
CA GLU A 397 -34.98 -7.79 -5.16
C GLU A 397 -33.67 -7.18 -5.66
N THR A 398 -32.56 -7.84 -5.38
CA THR A 398 -31.25 -7.43 -5.89
C THR A 398 -31.12 -7.75 -7.38
N ILE A 399 -30.79 -6.74 -8.17
CA ILE A 399 -30.62 -6.87 -9.62
C ILE A 399 -29.14 -6.72 -9.98
N THR A 400 -28.60 -7.70 -10.71
CA THR A 400 -27.26 -7.64 -11.27
C THR A 400 -27.33 -7.12 -12.70
N GLY A 401 -27.12 -5.82 -12.87
CA GLY A 401 -27.12 -5.17 -14.17
C GLY A 401 -25.78 -5.29 -14.93
N ASN A 402 -25.79 -4.93 -16.23
CA ASN A 402 -24.60 -4.97 -17.12
C ASN A 402 -23.53 -3.93 -16.74
N ASP A 403 -23.83 -2.98 -15.84
CA ASP A 403 -22.91 -1.89 -15.45
C ASP A 403 -21.85 -2.28 -14.41
N GLY A 404 -21.85 -3.53 -13.96
CA GLY A 404 -20.82 -4.06 -13.06
C GLY A 404 -21.04 -3.77 -11.59
N HIS A 405 -22.10 -3.05 -11.22
CA HIS A 405 -22.50 -2.83 -9.82
C HIS A 405 -23.93 -3.35 -9.61
N PRO A 406 -24.16 -4.24 -8.62
CA PRO A 406 -25.49 -4.70 -8.30
C PRO A 406 -26.32 -3.57 -7.72
N LEU A 407 -27.61 -3.56 -8.06
CA LEU A 407 -28.63 -2.76 -7.40
C LEU A 407 -29.20 -3.61 -6.27
N TYR A 408 -28.79 -3.36 -5.04
CA TYR A 408 -29.18 -4.15 -3.88
C TYR A 408 -30.65 -3.93 -3.52
N ARG A 409 -31.29 -4.97 -3.01
CA ARG A 409 -32.64 -4.92 -2.47
C ARG A 409 -32.76 -3.83 -1.42
N ARG A 410 -33.81 -3.01 -1.57
CA ARG A 410 -34.20 -1.91 -0.67
C ARG A 410 -35.71 -1.79 -0.70
N ARG A 411 -36.39 -2.57 0.14
CA ARG A 411 -37.84 -2.59 0.15
C ARG A 411 -38.41 -1.29 0.69
N SER A 412 -39.54 -0.86 0.13
CA SER A 412 -40.35 0.25 0.65
C SER A 412 -41.02 -0.13 1.97
N VAL A 413 -41.51 0.82 2.73
CA VAL A 413 -42.27 0.52 3.94
C VAL A 413 -43.54 -0.27 3.59
N ALA A 414 -44.14 -0.02 2.42
CA ALA A 414 -45.27 -0.81 1.93
C ALA A 414 -44.92 -2.26 1.62
N ASP A 415 -43.66 -2.54 1.27
CA ASP A 415 -43.13 -3.88 0.95
C ASP A 415 -42.38 -4.51 2.13
N ASN A 416 -42.77 -4.20 3.37
CA ASN A 416 -42.13 -4.66 4.61
C ASN A 416 -40.67 -4.12 4.80
N GLY A 417 -40.30 -3.02 4.15
CA GLY A 417 -39.10 -2.26 4.49
C GLY A 417 -39.32 -1.46 5.77
N ARG A 418 -38.23 -0.88 6.29
CA ARG A 418 -38.25 -0.11 7.54
C ARG A 418 -37.68 1.28 7.37
N SER A 419 -38.06 2.17 8.27
CA SER A 419 -37.48 3.50 8.42
C SER A 419 -37.11 3.79 9.87
N VAL A 420 -36.20 4.74 10.08
CA VAL A 420 -35.80 5.22 11.40
C VAL A 420 -35.69 6.73 11.39
N VAL A 421 -36.02 7.36 12.49
CA VAL A 421 -35.88 8.81 12.66
C VAL A 421 -34.45 9.11 13.14
N VAL A 422 -33.73 9.90 12.35
CA VAL A 422 -32.37 10.39 12.72
C VAL A 422 -32.35 11.91 12.81
N LYS A 423 -31.55 12.45 13.71
CA LYS A 423 -31.33 13.89 13.82
C LYS A 423 -30.27 14.36 12.82
N VAL A 424 -30.69 15.24 11.89
CA VAL A 424 -29.78 15.88 10.93
C VAL A 424 -29.85 17.38 11.16
N ARG A 425 -28.75 18.00 11.61
CA ARG A 425 -28.71 19.45 11.91
C ARG A 425 -29.85 19.94 12.84
N GLY A 426 -30.20 19.10 13.82
CA GLY A 426 -31.24 19.41 14.79
C GLY A 426 -32.68 19.07 14.36
N GLN A 427 -32.90 18.72 13.10
CA GLN A 427 -34.19 18.28 12.57
C GLN A 427 -34.34 16.77 12.60
N ASN A 428 -35.49 16.26 12.94
CA ASN A 428 -35.84 14.86 12.82
C ASN A 428 -36.13 14.52 11.35
N VAL A 429 -35.40 13.62 10.77
CA VAL A 429 -35.52 13.16 9.39
C VAL A 429 -35.84 11.66 9.40
N ASP A 430 -36.92 11.28 8.70
CA ASP A 430 -37.23 9.86 8.48
C ASP A 430 -36.33 9.29 7.40
N VAL A 431 -35.57 8.28 7.75
CA VAL A 431 -34.56 7.64 6.91
C VAL A 431 -34.99 6.21 6.61
N ALA A 432 -35.39 5.94 5.39
CA ALA A 432 -35.75 4.62 4.88
C ALA A 432 -34.54 3.90 4.27
N ASN A 433 -34.74 2.67 3.78
CA ASN A 433 -33.71 1.82 3.15
C ASN A 433 -32.95 2.48 1.98
N ARG A 434 -33.51 3.54 1.38
CA ARG A 434 -32.85 4.33 0.31
C ARG A 434 -31.50 4.95 0.72
N TRP A 435 -31.27 5.11 2.02
CA TRP A 435 -30.07 5.74 2.57
C TRP A 435 -29.06 4.75 3.13
N ILE A 436 -29.39 3.44 3.15
CA ILE A 436 -28.53 2.41 3.73
C ILE A 436 -27.41 2.03 2.75
N MET A 437 -26.18 2.02 3.22
CA MET A 437 -25.04 1.49 2.48
C MET A 437 -25.02 -0.04 2.55
N PRO A 438 -24.60 -0.73 1.48
CA PRO A 438 -24.49 -2.18 1.49
C PRO A 438 -23.53 -2.63 2.59
N TYR A 439 -23.95 -3.60 3.39
CA TYR A 439 -23.18 -4.15 4.51
C TYR A 439 -23.39 -5.65 4.65
N SER A 440 -22.48 -6.32 5.36
CA SER A 440 -22.69 -7.69 5.80
C SER A 440 -23.21 -7.72 7.23
N PRO A 441 -24.35 -8.35 7.50
CA PRO A 441 -24.91 -8.46 8.86
C PRO A 441 -23.90 -9.03 9.86
N ILE A 442 -23.22 -10.10 9.48
CA ILE A 442 -22.23 -10.78 10.30
C ILE A 442 -21.02 -9.89 10.65
N LEU A 443 -20.42 -9.25 9.64
CA LEU A 443 -19.27 -8.37 9.87
C LEU A 443 -19.65 -7.12 10.67
N SER A 444 -20.80 -6.51 10.37
CA SER A 444 -21.29 -5.33 11.09
C SER A 444 -21.49 -5.62 12.57
N LYS A 445 -22.09 -6.76 12.89
CA LYS A 445 -22.38 -7.19 14.26
C LYS A 445 -21.11 -7.52 15.07
N VAL A 446 -20.09 -8.14 14.41
CA VAL A 446 -18.84 -8.54 15.06
C VAL A 446 -17.92 -7.34 15.28
N PHE A 447 -17.81 -6.45 14.30
CA PHE A 447 -16.81 -5.38 14.34
C PHE A 447 -17.36 -4.02 14.78
N GLU A 448 -18.66 -3.82 14.84
CA GLU A 448 -19.36 -2.64 15.37
C GLU A 448 -18.80 -1.31 14.81
N THR A 449 -18.63 -1.26 13.50
CA THR A 449 -18.10 -0.10 12.80
C THR A 449 -18.71 0.06 11.41
N HIS A 450 -18.32 1.10 10.70
CA HIS A 450 -18.64 1.26 9.29
C HIS A 450 -17.89 0.20 8.46
N ILE A 451 -18.64 -0.79 7.96
CA ILE A 451 -18.12 -1.84 7.05
C ILE A 451 -19.03 -1.92 5.82
N ASN A 452 -18.60 -1.29 4.75
CA ASN A 452 -19.26 -1.43 3.45
C ASN A 452 -18.79 -2.73 2.79
N VAL A 453 -19.73 -3.52 2.29
CA VAL A 453 -19.45 -4.76 1.55
C VAL A 453 -20.18 -4.70 0.23
N GLU A 454 -19.44 -4.86 -0.86
CA GLU A 454 -19.98 -4.83 -2.22
C GLU A 454 -19.63 -6.11 -2.96
N TYR A 455 -20.60 -6.64 -3.70
CA TYR A 455 -20.40 -7.72 -4.63
C TYR A 455 -19.81 -7.20 -5.93
N CYS A 456 -18.77 -7.86 -6.41
CA CYS A 456 -18.08 -7.49 -7.64
C CYS A 456 -18.68 -8.22 -8.84
N ASN A 457 -19.63 -7.65 -9.54
CA ASN A 457 -20.30 -8.30 -10.66
C ASN A 457 -19.49 -8.33 -11.95
N SER A 458 -18.58 -7.37 -12.18
CA SER A 458 -17.86 -7.27 -13.44
C SER A 458 -16.41 -6.84 -13.28
N VAL A 459 -15.64 -7.06 -14.36
CA VAL A 459 -14.25 -6.60 -14.51
C VAL A 459 -14.15 -5.07 -14.47
N LYS A 460 -15.23 -4.33 -14.78
CA LYS A 460 -15.27 -2.86 -14.69
C LYS A 460 -15.08 -2.36 -13.25
N SER A 461 -15.54 -3.13 -12.26
CA SER A 461 -15.30 -2.87 -10.84
C SER A 461 -13.81 -2.83 -10.50
N ILE A 462 -12.99 -3.58 -11.22
CA ILE A 462 -11.55 -3.72 -10.99
C ILE A 462 -10.81 -2.43 -11.30
N LYS A 463 -11.22 -1.70 -12.36
CA LYS A 463 -10.66 -0.36 -12.65
C LYS A 463 -10.86 0.58 -11.46
N TYR A 464 -12.03 0.52 -10.84
CA TYR A 464 -12.36 1.28 -9.63
C TYR A 464 -11.50 0.85 -8.43
N ILE A 465 -11.30 -0.44 -8.26
CA ILE A 465 -10.52 -1.06 -7.18
C ILE A 465 -9.02 -0.79 -7.34
N CYS A 466 -8.48 -0.98 -8.54
CA CYS A 466 -7.09 -0.62 -8.85
C CYS A 466 -6.81 0.87 -8.58
N LYS A 467 -7.84 1.72 -8.73
CA LYS A 467 -7.79 3.13 -8.40
C LYS A 467 -7.54 3.39 -6.90
N TYR A 468 -8.14 2.61 -6.00
CA TYR A 468 -7.90 2.73 -4.56
C TYR A 468 -6.53 2.17 -4.17
N VAL A 469 -6.11 1.06 -4.79
CA VAL A 469 -4.75 0.52 -4.60
C VAL A 469 -3.69 1.49 -5.11
N ASN A 470 -4.03 2.33 -6.12
CA ASN A 470 -3.14 3.31 -6.73
C ASN A 470 -3.25 4.72 -6.15
N LYS A 471 -4.09 4.93 -5.17
CA LYS A 471 -4.30 6.24 -4.60
C LYS A 471 -3.16 6.63 -3.68
N GLY A 472 -2.04 6.80 -3.84
CA GLY A 472 -0.99 7.28 -2.89
C GLY A 472 -1.52 8.25 -1.82
N SER A 473 -0.65 8.81 -0.99
CA SER A 473 -1.01 9.84 0.00
C SER A 473 -1.69 11.03 -0.66
N ASP A 474 -2.63 11.67 0.03
CA ASP A 474 -3.26 12.89 -0.43
C ASP A 474 -2.22 14.02 -0.60
N MET A 475 -2.41 14.89 -1.61
CA MET A 475 -1.46 15.95 -1.95
C MET A 475 -2.17 17.30 -2.10
N ALA A 476 -1.47 18.38 -1.75
CA ALA A 476 -1.80 19.73 -2.14
C ALA A 476 -1.23 20.05 -3.53
N VAL A 477 -1.81 21.02 -4.22
CA VAL A 477 -1.33 21.47 -5.52
C VAL A 477 -0.34 22.61 -5.33
N PHE A 478 0.90 22.40 -5.76
CA PHE A 478 1.93 23.44 -5.89
C PHE A 478 2.43 23.47 -7.33
N ALA A 479 2.76 24.66 -7.82
CA ALA A 479 3.49 24.81 -9.07
C ALA A 479 4.97 24.49 -8.83
N VAL A 480 5.54 23.57 -9.62
CA VAL A 480 6.96 23.21 -9.56
C VAL A 480 7.59 23.39 -10.91
N THR A 481 8.75 24.01 -10.88
CA THR A 481 9.55 24.35 -12.06
C THR A 481 10.37 23.16 -12.59
N ASN A 482 10.57 22.09 -11.83
CA ASN A 482 11.43 20.97 -12.22
C ASN A 482 10.65 19.64 -12.29
N ALA A 483 10.16 19.31 -13.51
CA ALA A 483 9.35 18.12 -13.75
C ALA A 483 10.14 16.78 -13.72
N ASN A 484 11.47 16.82 -13.66
CA ASN A 484 12.34 15.66 -13.85
C ASN A 484 12.85 15.03 -12.55
N ASP A 485 12.59 15.63 -11.37
CA ASP A 485 13.01 15.09 -10.07
C ASP A 485 11.85 14.37 -9.36
N GLU A 486 11.81 13.04 -9.45
CA GLU A 486 10.78 12.23 -8.79
C GLU A 486 10.77 12.34 -7.27
N ILE A 487 11.92 12.58 -6.63
CA ILE A 487 12.00 12.74 -5.18
C ILE A 487 11.28 14.03 -4.77
N SER A 488 11.58 15.13 -5.46
CA SER A 488 10.90 16.40 -5.24
C SER A 488 9.40 16.31 -5.56
N GLN A 489 9.03 15.63 -6.64
CA GLN A 489 7.62 15.38 -6.97
C GLN A 489 6.91 14.51 -5.92
N TYR A 490 7.59 13.53 -5.34
CA TYR A 490 7.05 12.67 -4.29
C TYR A 490 6.80 13.44 -2.99
N GLN A 491 7.73 14.30 -2.60
CA GLN A 491 7.63 15.11 -1.38
C GLN A 491 6.63 16.26 -1.49
N MET A 492 6.45 16.76 -2.71
CA MET A 492 5.71 17.98 -2.96
C MET A 492 4.25 17.89 -2.61
N GLY A 493 3.80 18.77 -1.73
CA GLY A 493 2.39 18.93 -1.38
C GLY A 493 1.74 17.74 -0.70
N ARG A 494 2.51 16.75 -0.26
CA ARG A 494 1.97 15.59 0.42
C ARG A 494 1.48 15.94 1.82
N TYR A 495 0.29 15.46 2.16
CA TYR A 495 -0.24 15.52 3.53
C TYR A 495 0.19 14.29 4.31
N VAL A 496 0.61 14.51 5.55
CA VAL A 496 0.85 13.45 6.52
C VAL A 496 0.00 13.73 7.75
N SER A 497 -0.96 12.87 8.03
CA SER A 497 -1.73 12.92 9.27
C SER A 497 -0.98 12.19 10.39
N SER A 498 -1.27 12.53 11.63
CA SER A 498 -0.68 11.86 12.79
C SER A 498 -0.98 10.35 12.82
N ASN A 499 -2.18 9.92 12.43
CA ASN A 499 -2.50 8.49 12.30
C ASN A 499 -1.62 7.79 11.25
N GLU A 500 -1.36 8.42 10.10
CA GLU A 500 -0.42 7.88 9.10
C GLU A 500 1.00 7.85 9.67
N ALA A 501 1.44 8.92 10.34
CA ALA A 501 2.77 8.99 10.95
C ALA A 501 2.99 7.83 11.94
N PHE A 502 2.06 7.57 12.85
CA PHE A 502 2.15 6.43 13.76
C PHE A 502 2.17 5.09 13.03
N TRP A 503 1.31 4.90 12.05
CA TRP A 503 1.28 3.66 11.26
C TRP A 503 2.64 3.37 10.61
N ARG A 504 3.26 4.42 10.06
CA ARG A 504 4.57 4.34 9.40
C ARG A 504 5.71 4.13 10.40
N ILE A 505 5.73 4.89 11.51
CA ILE A 505 6.74 4.74 12.58
C ILE A 505 6.71 3.33 13.16
N PHE A 506 5.52 2.75 13.36
CA PHE A 506 5.37 1.38 13.84
C PHE A 506 5.64 0.31 12.78
N SER A 507 6.03 0.70 11.57
CA SER A 507 6.30 -0.21 10.45
C SER A 507 5.13 -1.13 10.10
N PHE A 508 3.88 -0.69 10.34
CA PHE A 508 2.71 -1.48 9.96
C PHE A 508 2.57 -1.52 8.44
N ALA A 509 2.27 -2.71 7.90
CA ALA A 509 2.08 -2.88 6.47
C ALA A 509 0.87 -2.09 5.96
N ILE A 510 1.04 -1.38 4.85
CA ILE A 510 -0.02 -0.64 4.16
C ILE A 510 -0.71 -1.53 3.15
N HIS A 511 0.04 -2.42 2.51
CA HIS A 511 -0.45 -3.35 1.51
C HIS A 511 -0.04 -4.76 1.90
N GLU A 512 -0.99 -5.67 1.89
CA GLU A 512 -0.71 -7.11 1.98
C GLU A 512 -1.54 -7.86 0.93
N ARG A 513 -1.02 -9.00 0.48
CA ARG A 513 -1.68 -9.82 -0.54
C ARG A 513 -1.25 -11.27 -0.45
N HIS A 514 -2.13 -12.15 -0.87
CA HIS A 514 -1.88 -13.58 -0.99
C HIS A 514 -2.62 -14.13 -2.22
N PRO A 515 -1.99 -14.99 -3.03
CA PRO A 515 -0.59 -15.44 -2.98
C PRO A 515 0.41 -14.37 -3.42
N THR A 516 1.68 -14.67 -3.25
CA THR A 516 2.78 -13.77 -3.69
C THR A 516 2.79 -13.64 -5.21
N VAL A 517 3.02 -12.43 -5.71
CA VAL A 517 3.26 -12.17 -7.14
C VAL A 517 4.73 -11.91 -7.36
N VAL A 518 5.38 -12.73 -8.17
CA VAL A 518 6.80 -12.62 -8.54
C VAL A 518 6.90 -11.91 -9.88
N HIS A 519 7.73 -10.88 -9.94
CA HIS A 519 7.96 -10.13 -11.18
C HIS A 519 8.96 -10.86 -12.05
N LEU A 520 8.57 -11.07 -13.31
CA LEU A 520 9.34 -11.77 -14.32
C LEU A 520 9.81 -10.78 -15.39
N ALA A 521 11.12 -10.68 -15.54
CA ALA A 521 11.75 -9.72 -16.46
C ALA A 521 11.42 -10.06 -17.93
N VAL A 522 11.31 -9.02 -18.74
CA VAL A 522 11.26 -9.11 -20.22
C VAL A 522 12.30 -8.13 -20.76
N HIS A 523 13.21 -8.62 -21.58
CA HIS A 523 14.23 -7.82 -22.25
C HIS A 523 14.73 -8.61 -23.45
N LEU A 524 15.22 -7.93 -24.45
CA LEU A 524 15.91 -8.54 -25.59
C LEU A 524 17.25 -9.16 -25.14
N GLU A 525 17.85 -9.96 -26.01
CA GLU A 525 19.18 -10.49 -25.76
C GLU A 525 20.18 -9.35 -25.55
N ASN A 526 20.89 -9.37 -24.42
CA ASN A 526 21.77 -8.28 -23.93
C ASN A 526 21.07 -6.93 -23.62
N GLY A 527 19.72 -6.87 -23.68
CA GLY A 527 18.94 -5.71 -23.30
C GLY A 527 18.56 -5.66 -21.80
N GLN A 528 19.20 -6.47 -20.93
CA GLN A 528 18.94 -6.43 -19.51
C GLN A 528 19.41 -5.11 -18.90
N ARG A 529 18.58 -4.60 -17.97
CA ARG A 529 18.91 -3.37 -17.26
C ARG A 529 20.06 -3.58 -16.29
N VAL A 530 21.09 -2.75 -16.42
CA VAL A 530 22.24 -2.68 -15.51
C VAL A 530 22.17 -1.39 -14.69
N TYR A 531 22.64 -1.50 -13.45
CA TYR A 531 22.83 -0.36 -12.55
C TYR A 531 24.31 -0.22 -12.29
N PHE A 532 24.85 0.95 -12.55
CA PHE A 532 26.28 1.23 -12.48
C PHE A 532 26.57 2.65 -12.00
N ASN A 533 27.77 2.88 -11.54
CA ASN A 533 28.36 4.19 -11.30
C ASN A 533 29.72 4.26 -12.04
N GLU A 534 30.35 5.40 -12.06
CA GLU A 534 31.61 5.60 -12.76
C GLU A 534 32.71 4.60 -12.31
N SER A 535 32.76 4.27 -11.01
CA SER A 535 33.79 3.36 -10.47
C SER A 535 33.62 1.89 -10.83
N ASN A 536 32.39 1.44 -11.17
CA ASN A 536 32.10 0.04 -11.46
C ASN A 536 31.53 -0.22 -12.87
N ALA A 537 31.49 0.79 -13.72
CA ALA A 537 30.91 0.69 -15.06
C ALA A 537 31.60 -0.37 -15.91
N ALA A 538 32.95 -0.44 -15.88
CA ALA A 538 33.74 -1.43 -16.60
C ALA A 538 33.44 -2.86 -16.13
N ASP A 539 33.39 -3.10 -14.83
CA ASP A 539 33.02 -4.41 -14.26
C ASP A 539 31.61 -4.84 -14.64
N ARG A 540 30.69 -3.88 -14.67
CA ARG A 540 29.29 -4.12 -15.06
C ARG A 540 29.13 -4.39 -16.55
N ALA A 541 29.99 -3.81 -17.39
CA ALA A 541 30.03 -4.06 -18.82
C ALA A 541 30.69 -5.39 -19.20
N ALA A 542 31.53 -5.96 -18.31
CA ALA A 542 32.26 -7.19 -18.60
C ALA A 542 31.32 -8.42 -18.72
N ARG A 543 30.20 -8.45 -17.98
CA ARG A 543 29.26 -9.58 -18.01
C ARG A 543 27.81 -9.09 -17.89
N PRO A 544 26.89 -9.61 -18.75
CA PRO A 544 25.48 -9.29 -18.63
C PRO A 544 24.91 -9.78 -17.29
N PRO A 545 24.08 -8.98 -16.59
CA PRO A 545 23.47 -9.41 -15.34
C PRO A 545 22.48 -10.54 -15.58
N SER A 546 22.47 -11.54 -14.70
CA SER A 546 21.44 -12.57 -14.71
C SER A 546 20.09 -11.99 -14.28
N THR A 547 19.05 -12.37 -14.98
CA THR A 547 17.66 -11.97 -14.75
C THR A 547 16.78 -13.20 -14.56
N THR A 548 15.53 -13.02 -14.16
CA THR A 548 14.55 -14.12 -14.10
C THR A 548 14.38 -14.79 -15.46
N LEU A 549 14.47 -14.05 -16.57
CA LEU A 549 14.37 -14.61 -17.93
C LEU A 549 15.60 -15.46 -18.28
N THR A 550 16.80 -14.93 -18.09
CA THR A 550 18.02 -15.69 -18.41
C THR A 550 18.20 -16.90 -17.49
N SER A 551 17.83 -16.79 -16.22
CA SER A 551 17.84 -17.90 -15.27
C SER A 551 16.80 -18.97 -15.66
N PHE A 552 15.62 -18.58 -16.14
CA PHE A 552 14.61 -19.54 -16.61
C PHE A 552 15.13 -20.40 -17.76
N CYS A 553 15.80 -19.80 -18.73
CA CYS A 553 16.41 -20.51 -19.85
C CYS A 553 17.49 -21.53 -19.42
N GLN A 554 18.06 -21.35 -18.22
CA GLN A 554 19.13 -22.20 -17.67
C GLN A 554 18.65 -23.19 -16.60
N THR A 555 17.34 -23.22 -16.33
CA THR A 555 16.77 -24.06 -15.28
C THR A 555 16.66 -25.52 -15.75
N ASP A 556 16.31 -26.42 -14.82
CA ASP A 556 16.27 -27.87 -15.04
C ASP A 556 15.14 -28.35 -15.98
N ASP A 557 15.11 -29.65 -16.24
CA ASP A 557 14.17 -30.27 -17.20
C ASP A 557 12.70 -30.11 -16.78
N PHE A 558 12.39 -30.07 -15.49
CA PHE A 558 11.01 -29.82 -15.05
C PHE A 558 10.57 -28.39 -15.42
N ALA A 559 11.44 -27.39 -15.27
CA ALA A 559 11.12 -26.01 -15.68
C ALA A 559 10.82 -25.92 -17.18
N ARG A 560 11.37 -26.81 -17.99
CA ARG A 560 11.09 -26.89 -19.44
C ARG A 560 9.66 -27.33 -19.75
N THR A 561 8.92 -27.87 -18.82
CA THR A 561 7.49 -28.18 -18.99
C THR A 561 6.58 -26.99 -18.73
N LEU A 562 7.10 -25.90 -18.14
CA LEU A 562 6.34 -24.76 -17.65
C LEU A 562 6.32 -23.61 -18.65
N LEU A 563 5.26 -22.80 -18.59
CA LEU A 563 5.27 -21.45 -19.12
C LEU A 563 6.09 -20.55 -18.19
N TYR A 564 6.69 -19.49 -18.71
CA TYR A 564 7.46 -18.53 -17.91
C TYR A 564 6.65 -17.95 -16.73
N ALA A 565 5.36 -17.68 -16.95
CA ALA A 565 4.46 -17.20 -15.90
C ALA A 565 4.22 -18.22 -14.76
N ASP A 566 4.40 -19.52 -15.01
CA ASP A 566 4.12 -20.59 -14.05
C ASP A 566 5.34 -20.95 -13.20
N VAL A 567 6.54 -20.53 -13.61
CA VAL A 567 7.80 -20.84 -12.89
C VAL A 567 7.72 -20.53 -11.39
N PRO A 568 7.20 -19.38 -10.92
CA PRO A 568 7.14 -19.08 -9.48
C PRO A 568 6.28 -20.05 -8.67
N ARG A 569 5.46 -20.87 -9.29
CA ARG A 569 4.70 -21.91 -8.59
C ARG A 569 5.62 -22.98 -8.00
N ASN A 570 6.64 -23.38 -8.76
CA ASN A 570 7.52 -24.50 -8.41
C ASN A 570 8.93 -24.05 -8.00
N TYR A 571 9.29 -22.81 -8.30
CA TYR A 571 10.60 -22.24 -8.03
C TYR A 571 10.50 -20.94 -7.22
N THR A 572 11.54 -20.69 -6.43
CA THR A 572 11.74 -19.42 -5.72
C THR A 572 12.91 -18.67 -6.36
N TRP A 573 12.76 -17.36 -6.52
CA TRP A 573 13.83 -16.49 -6.99
C TRP A 573 14.80 -16.16 -5.85
N ASN A 574 16.04 -16.54 -5.99
CA ASN A 574 17.10 -16.12 -5.07
C ASN A 574 17.76 -14.84 -5.59
N ALA A 575 17.53 -13.74 -4.87
CA ALA A 575 18.03 -12.42 -5.26
C ALA A 575 19.56 -12.30 -5.16
N SER A 576 20.21 -13.09 -4.31
CA SER A 576 21.68 -13.07 -4.12
C SER A 576 22.40 -13.82 -5.22
N SER A 577 21.97 -15.06 -5.52
CA SER A 577 22.55 -15.87 -6.60
C SER A 577 22.00 -15.55 -7.99
N LYS A 578 20.95 -14.70 -8.07
CA LYS A 578 20.23 -14.37 -9.33
C LYS A 578 19.81 -15.62 -10.10
N SER A 579 19.26 -16.61 -9.40
CA SER A 579 18.83 -17.88 -9.97
C SER A 579 17.52 -18.37 -9.38
N PHE A 580 16.79 -19.16 -10.16
CA PHE A 580 15.65 -19.91 -9.69
C PHE A 580 16.10 -21.17 -8.96
N GLN A 581 15.49 -21.47 -7.82
CA GLN A 581 15.72 -22.67 -7.00
C GLN A 581 14.40 -23.39 -6.80
N ARG A 582 14.40 -24.73 -6.87
CA ARG A 582 13.20 -25.53 -6.57
C ARG A 582 12.67 -25.20 -5.19
N ARG A 583 11.33 -25.13 -5.06
CA ARG A 583 10.69 -24.98 -3.76
C ARG A 583 10.97 -26.19 -2.89
N LYS A 584 11.25 -25.93 -1.62
CA LYS A 584 11.44 -26.98 -0.61
C LYS A 584 10.17 -27.39 0.11
N GLN A 585 9.10 -26.62 -0.05
CA GLN A 585 7.81 -26.81 0.63
C GLN A 585 6.65 -26.45 -0.32
N GLY A 586 5.52 -27.08 -0.13
CA GLY A 586 4.30 -26.88 -0.91
C GLY A 586 3.56 -28.20 -1.15
N THR A 587 2.63 -28.21 -2.11
CA THR A 587 1.94 -29.42 -2.56
C THR A 587 2.88 -30.21 -3.48
N PRO A 588 3.14 -31.51 -3.23
CA PRO A 588 3.92 -32.34 -4.12
C PRO A 588 3.31 -32.38 -5.52
N VAL A 589 4.16 -32.34 -6.55
CA VAL A 589 3.74 -32.45 -7.94
C VAL A 589 3.73 -33.91 -8.34
N GLU A 590 2.61 -34.40 -8.84
CA GLU A 590 2.43 -35.79 -9.27
C GLU A 590 3.42 -36.17 -10.37
N GLY A 591 4.06 -37.33 -10.27
CA GLY A 591 5.08 -37.81 -11.21
C GLY A 591 6.45 -37.14 -11.08
N HIS A 592 6.63 -36.16 -10.21
CA HIS A 592 7.89 -35.42 -10.05
C HIS A 592 8.37 -35.39 -8.60
N PRO A 593 9.12 -36.41 -8.15
CA PRO A 593 9.66 -36.46 -6.78
C PRO A 593 10.57 -35.24 -6.53
N ASN A 594 10.44 -34.62 -5.35
CA ASN A 594 11.19 -33.42 -4.94
C ASN A 594 10.81 -32.12 -5.68
N VAL A 595 9.65 -32.07 -6.37
CA VAL A 595 9.07 -30.85 -6.90
C VAL A 595 7.81 -30.49 -6.10
N PHE A 596 7.79 -29.29 -5.55
CA PHE A 596 6.66 -28.76 -4.79
C PHE A 596 6.05 -27.57 -5.51
N SER A 597 4.73 -27.47 -5.43
CA SER A 597 3.95 -26.36 -6.00
C SER A 597 3.35 -25.47 -4.91
N SER A 598 3.23 -24.19 -5.22
CA SER A 598 2.53 -23.19 -4.41
C SER A 598 1.58 -22.37 -5.26
N ASP A 599 0.76 -21.51 -4.63
CA ASP A 599 -0.15 -20.61 -5.33
C ASP A 599 0.52 -19.33 -5.87
N ALA A 600 1.87 -19.21 -5.78
CA ALA A 600 2.59 -18.03 -6.26
C ALA A 600 2.33 -17.78 -7.75
N LEU A 601 2.12 -16.51 -8.12
CA LEU A 601 1.85 -16.08 -9.49
C LEU A 601 3.08 -15.42 -10.10
N GLY A 602 3.37 -15.74 -11.36
CA GLY A 602 4.33 -15.01 -12.16
C GLY A 602 3.67 -13.84 -12.90
N ARG A 603 4.23 -12.66 -12.77
CA ARG A 603 3.84 -11.48 -13.53
C ARG A 603 4.92 -11.14 -14.54
N ILE A 604 4.69 -11.48 -15.80
CA ILE A 604 5.55 -11.07 -16.91
C ILE A 604 5.44 -9.56 -17.07
N TYR A 605 6.57 -8.86 -17.12
CA TYR A 605 6.63 -7.40 -17.19
C TYR A 605 5.84 -6.87 -18.41
N THR A 606 5.18 -5.73 -18.23
CA THR A 606 4.36 -5.13 -19.29
C THR A 606 5.28 -4.34 -20.22
N VAL A 607 5.25 -4.64 -21.50
CA VAL A 607 6.01 -3.94 -22.54
C VAL A 607 5.03 -3.11 -23.36
N HIS A 608 5.39 -1.86 -23.63
CA HIS A 608 4.58 -0.99 -24.49
C HIS A 608 4.72 -1.42 -25.96
N PRO A 609 3.64 -1.43 -26.76
CA PRO A 609 3.70 -1.83 -28.16
C PRO A 609 4.72 -1.08 -29.03
N ASN A 610 5.05 0.18 -28.67
CA ASN A 610 6.08 0.96 -29.38
C ASN A 610 7.51 0.38 -29.20
N ASN A 611 7.73 -0.52 -28.23
CA ASN A 611 8.95 -1.31 -28.11
C ASN A 611 8.71 -2.65 -28.82
N ASP A 612 8.72 -2.61 -30.14
CA ASP A 612 8.17 -3.58 -31.07
C ASP A 612 8.71 -5.02 -30.79
N GLU A 613 10.00 -5.25 -30.96
CA GLU A 613 10.58 -6.60 -30.78
C GLU A 613 10.46 -7.13 -29.33
N CYS A 614 10.61 -6.27 -28.34
CA CYS A 614 10.45 -6.66 -26.94
C CYS A 614 8.99 -7.01 -26.62
N TYR A 615 8.03 -6.37 -27.30
CA TYR A 615 6.61 -6.66 -27.19
C TYR A 615 6.29 -8.06 -27.75
N TYR A 616 6.81 -8.41 -28.96
CA TYR A 616 6.62 -9.73 -29.54
C TYR A 616 7.35 -10.82 -28.75
N LEU A 617 8.56 -10.54 -28.24
CA LEU A 617 9.22 -11.44 -27.30
C LEU A 617 8.33 -11.75 -26.09
N ARG A 618 7.70 -10.72 -25.50
CA ARG A 618 6.76 -10.91 -24.39
C ARG A 618 5.59 -11.81 -24.79
N LEU A 619 5.06 -11.64 -25.98
CA LEU A 619 3.95 -12.45 -26.48
C LEU A 619 4.35 -13.93 -26.59
N LEU A 620 5.56 -14.22 -27.09
CA LEU A 620 6.12 -15.57 -27.11
C LEU A 620 6.29 -16.15 -25.69
N LEU A 621 6.84 -15.37 -24.74
CA LEU A 621 7.03 -15.81 -23.34
C LEU A 621 5.72 -16.15 -22.60
N VAL A 622 4.59 -15.62 -23.08
CA VAL A 622 3.27 -15.97 -22.53
C VAL A 622 2.75 -17.31 -23.10
N ASN A 623 3.13 -17.65 -24.33
CA ASN A 623 2.53 -18.76 -25.09
C ASN A 623 3.48 -19.95 -25.32
N VAL A 624 4.80 -19.72 -25.34
CA VAL A 624 5.81 -20.76 -25.61
C VAL A 624 6.32 -21.35 -24.30
N ARG A 625 6.30 -22.68 -24.21
CA ARG A 625 6.89 -23.42 -23.09
C ARG A 625 8.40 -23.58 -23.28
N ALA A 626 9.12 -23.61 -22.20
CA ALA A 626 10.48 -24.06 -22.11
C ALA A 626 11.51 -23.43 -23.08
N PRO A 627 11.57 -22.13 -23.25
CA PRO A 627 12.66 -21.58 -24.03
C PRO A 627 13.99 -21.80 -23.31
N ILE A 628 14.92 -22.44 -23.97
CA ILE A 628 16.30 -22.62 -23.48
C ILE A 628 17.24 -21.50 -23.95
N SER A 629 16.79 -20.68 -24.89
CA SER A 629 17.55 -19.53 -25.40
C SER A 629 16.65 -18.54 -26.15
N PHE A 630 17.13 -17.32 -26.32
CA PHE A 630 16.49 -16.32 -27.17
C PHE A 630 16.39 -16.77 -28.63
N LYS A 631 17.37 -17.54 -29.12
CA LYS A 631 17.36 -18.12 -30.45
C LYS A 631 16.22 -19.12 -30.60
N GLN A 632 16.01 -20.00 -29.61
CA GLN A 632 14.91 -20.96 -29.65
C GLN A 632 13.55 -20.31 -29.65
N LEU A 633 13.35 -19.20 -28.90
CA LEU A 633 12.11 -18.43 -28.92
C LEU A 633 11.76 -17.90 -30.32
N ARG A 634 12.76 -17.71 -31.18
CA ARG A 634 12.57 -17.33 -32.58
C ARG A 634 12.55 -18.53 -33.54
N THR A 635 12.66 -19.75 -33.06
CA THR A 635 12.63 -20.96 -33.92
C THR A 635 11.26 -21.60 -33.87
N VAL A 636 10.56 -21.58 -34.99
CA VAL A 636 9.21 -22.13 -35.15
C VAL A 636 9.28 -23.28 -36.14
N ASN A 637 8.82 -24.47 -35.76
CA ASN A 637 8.85 -25.68 -36.63
C ASN A 637 10.24 -25.99 -37.23
N GLY A 638 11.31 -25.73 -36.48
CA GLY A 638 12.69 -25.94 -36.91
C GLY A 638 13.29 -24.81 -37.76
N GLN A 639 12.51 -23.82 -38.16
CA GLN A 639 12.96 -22.65 -38.90
C GLN A 639 13.28 -21.48 -37.97
N LEU A 640 14.45 -20.89 -38.07
CA LEU A 640 14.85 -19.69 -37.34
C LEU A 640 14.30 -18.44 -38.03
N CYS A 641 13.41 -17.72 -37.36
CA CYS A 641 12.89 -16.43 -37.80
C CYS A 641 13.89 -15.28 -37.57
N ALA A 642 13.87 -14.30 -38.45
CA ALA A 642 14.73 -13.11 -38.31
C ALA A 642 14.33 -12.23 -37.11
N THR A 643 13.02 -12.12 -36.84
CA THR A 643 12.45 -11.26 -35.79
C THR A 643 11.51 -12.06 -34.89
N TYR A 644 11.25 -11.53 -33.66
CA TYR A 644 10.21 -12.09 -32.79
C TYR A 644 8.79 -11.88 -33.35
N ARG A 645 8.59 -10.82 -34.13
CA ARG A 645 7.34 -10.57 -34.85
C ARG A 645 7.03 -11.68 -35.83
N GLU A 646 7.99 -12.06 -36.67
CA GLU A 646 7.86 -13.17 -37.62
C GLU A 646 7.51 -14.50 -36.93
N ALA A 647 8.20 -14.80 -35.81
CA ALA A 647 7.90 -15.99 -35.01
C ALA A 647 6.46 -15.95 -34.43
N CYS A 648 5.98 -14.80 -33.98
CA CYS A 648 4.59 -14.64 -33.56
C CYS A 648 3.59 -14.83 -34.69
N GLN A 649 3.91 -14.37 -35.89
CA GLN A 649 3.06 -14.59 -37.10
C GLN A 649 2.94 -16.07 -37.47
N LEU A 650 4.07 -16.77 -37.51
CA LEU A 650 4.10 -18.21 -37.81
C LEU A 650 3.40 -19.07 -36.74
N LEU A 651 3.38 -18.61 -35.50
CA LEU A 651 2.64 -19.24 -34.40
C LEU A 651 1.18 -18.78 -34.32
N HIS A 652 0.69 -18.01 -35.28
CA HIS A 652 -0.67 -17.47 -35.31
C HIS A 652 -1.07 -16.68 -34.03
N LEU A 653 -0.11 -16.03 -33.37
CA LEU A 653 -0.35 -15.23 -32.19
C LEU A 653 -0.87 -13.81 -32.48
N LEU A 654 -0.86 -13.42 -33.78
CA LEU A 654 -1.25 -12.07 -34.23
C LEU A 654 -2.58 -12.06 -35.00
N GLU A 655 -3.24 -13.18 -35.19
CA GLU A 655 -4.44 -13.31 -36.04
C GLU A 655 -5.70 -12.60 -35.54
N ASN A 656 -5.65 -11.92 -34.38
CA ASN A 656 -6.84 -11.29 -33.84
C ASN A 656 -6.55 -9.88 -33.27
N ASP A 657 -6.28 -8.92 -34.18
CA ASP A 657 -6.14 -7.50 -33.85
C ASP A 657 -7.41 -6.90 -33.25
N SER A 658 -8.59 -7.53 -33.40
CA SER A 658 -9.84 -7.08 -32.84
C SER A 658 -9.83 -7.05 -31.30
N HIS A 659 -9.09 -7.93 -30.65
CA HIS A 659 -8.88 -7.89 -29.18
C HIS A 659 -8.04 -6.70 -28.70
N TRP A 660 -7.25 -6.08 -29.57
CA TRP A 660 -6.37 -4.96 -29.27
C TRP A 660 -7.06 -3.61 -29.40
N MET A 661 -7.96 -3.45 -30.35
CA MET A 661 -8.77 -2.23 -30.48
C MET A 661 -9.68 -1.99 -29.26
N ILE A 662 -10.07 -3.04 -28.54
CA ILE A 662 -10.84 -2.94 -27.30
C ILE A 662 -9.92 -2.56 -26.13
N ARG A 663 -8.63 -2.94 -26.16
CA ARG A 663 -7.68 -2.69 -25.07
C ARG A 663 -6.93 -1.36 -25.18
N SER A 664 -6.71 -0.84 -26.37
CA SER A 664 -6.04 0.45 -26.60
C SER A 664 -6.93 1.67 -26.33
N ARG A 665 -8.24 1.50 -26.21
CA ARG A 665 -9.20 2.55 -25.84
C ARG A 665 -9.45 2.71 -24.33
N ILE A 666 -8.60 2.09 -23.50
CA ILE A 666 -8.62 2.31 -22.05
C ILE A 666 -7.47 3.28 -21.75
N PRO A 667 -7.76 4.58 -21.54
CA PRO A 667 -6.76 5.60 -21.18
C PRO A 667 -6.16 5.36 -19.80
#